data_c1a9e647e2e6bb1b636783577d15dcfc
#
_entry.id   c1a9e647e2e6bb1b636783577d15dcfc
#
_cell.length_a   1.000
_cell.length_b   1.000
_cell.length_c   1.000
_cell.angle_alpha   90.00
_cell.angle_beta   90.00
_cell.angle_gamma   90.00
#
_symmetry.space_group_name_H-M   'P 1'
#
loop_
_entity.id
_entity.type
_entity.pdbx_description
1 polymer ?
#
loop_
_entity_poly.entity_id
_entity_poly.type
_entity_poly.pdbx_seq_one_letter_code
_entity_poly.pdbx_strand_id
1 'polypeptide(L)'
;MKRRVVVANRGAAWWARVLVLVGWAAFATPVVIGGWAVATLRGWARDLPVVPDLAAWAAHAPQTSRVVAADGTLLAELPFADGPAVGRRTLAGGDGVPLVLVQAVLAAEDVRFTTHAGVDYRAIARAAWVNHRAGRIVEGASTITQQLARNLLPAEIGTARSLRRKVREALLARRLERAWSKPQILAAYLDFVFLGAGAYGVVAAAEVYFGKPLDQLDVGEAALLAGVIQAPSRLDPWIDPAAARARRDEVLARMARAGWLTDEARAAAAARPLALARRPEVYGTRAPWYTEHVRRQLADVFADEVARGGLTVETAALPALAGAAEDEAARVARTLDRGGGPPELAAIAWDHRTGYVEAMVGGRAWRASQFDRLTQACRQPGSAWKPLVYAAALERGAITTGTPLRDAPIAEYDEATGVHWKPRAGRSFRGVAVVADALAASLNAAAIDVLDRVGAPAVIDLARRLGVTTPVTDVRPMALGASCVKPVELARVYAVLARRGWDVEPRAIVRIRRGDEVLVDDAVPEDPWLDPARRLDRLAAVAGRDPDQRVGAGGGALVDERTSFLIADLLTGVIQRGTATAARALGRPAAGKTGTTNDNSDAWFVGFTARVVAAVWVGHDDPAVKLGPKDDGAHAALPSWMRLVRAAEGDRPPGPVPGPPPPGLERARIDRESGLLAAPGAGGALDLWFVRGTAPVDVAGRPGAGGTDFARSAREF
;
A
#
# COMPACT_ATOMS: atom_id res chain seq x y z
N MET A 1 -91.27 -82.31 5.66
CA MET A 1 -90.05 -81.74 6.21
C MET A 1 -89.38 -80.77 5.20
N LYS A 2 -89.52 -79.44 5.39
CA LYS A 2 -88.87 -78.41 4.54
C LYS A 2 -87.64 -77.89 5.25
N ARG A 3 -86.42 -78.14 4.77
CA ARG A 3 -85.19 -77.52 5.27
C ARG A 3 -85.11 -76.07 4.74
N ARG A 4 -85.10 -75.12 5.66
CA ARG A 4 -84.74 -73.74 5.36
C ARG A 4 -83.23 -73.60 5.24
N VAL A 5 -82.80 -73.24 4.06
CA VAL A 5 -81.41 -72.84 3.86
C VAL A 5 -81.28 -71.37 4.32
N VAL A 6 -80.48 -71.13 5.40
CA VAL A 6 -80.10 -69.77 5.83
C VAL A 6 -78.90 -69.38 4.97
N VAL A 7 -79.09 -68.48 4.02
CA VAL A 7 -78.02 -67.84 3.28
C VAL A 7 -77.42 -66.73 4.19
N ALA A 8 -76.24 -67.02 4.76
CA ALA A 8 -75.54 -66.02 5.51
C ALA A 8 -75.07 -64.91 4.54
N ASN A 9 -75.50 -63.69 4.83
CA ASN A 9 -75.17 -62.49 4.08
C ASN A 9 -73.68 -62.10 4.30
N ARG A 10 -72.72 -62.65 3.54
CA ARG A 10 -71.32 -62.45 3.61
C ARG A 10 -70.84 -61.03 3.15
N GLY A 11 -71.72 -60.24 2.53
CA GLY A 11 -71.42 -58.93 1.96
C GLY A 11 -71.32 -57.81 3.01
N ALA A 12 -72.15 -57.85 4.07
CA ALA A 12 -72.15 -56.80 5.08
C ALA A 12 -70.91 -56.81 5.96
N ALA A 13 -70.31 -58.01 6.22
CA ALA A 13 -69.07 -58.13 7.03
C ALA A 13 -67.78 -57.58 6.33
N TRP A 14 -67.80 -57.61 5.00
CA TRP A 14 -66.67 -57.08 4.22
C TRP A 14 -66.58 -55.56 4.26
N TRP A 15 -67.68 -54.86 4.02
CA TRP A 15 -67.75 -53.38 4.10
C TRP A 15 -67.41 -52.87 5.50
N ALA A 16 -67.85 -53.51 6.57
CA ALA A 16 -67.49 -53.16 7.90
C ALA A 16 -65.94 -53.25 8.15
N ARG A 17 -65.30 -54.30 7.62
CA ARG A 17 -63.85 -54.46 7.67
C ARG A 17 -63.09 -53.38 6.88
N VAL A 18 -63.65 -53.03 5.66
CA VAL A 18 -63.09 -51.95 4.83
C VAL A 18 -63.20 -50.60 5.55
N LEU A 19 -64.36 -50.26 6.17
CA LEU A 19 -64.52 -49.02 6.94
C LEU A 19 -63.67 -48.98 8.13
N VAL A 20 -63.44 -50.08 8.84
CA VAL A 20 -62.49 -50.15 9.94
C VAL A 20 -61.02 -49.94 9.48
N LEU A 21 -60.63 -50.56 8.34
CA LEU A 21 -59.32 -50.36 7.76
C LEU A 21 -59.12 -48.94 7.22
N VAL A 22 -60.12 -48.33 6.61
CA VAL A 22 -60.08 -46.91 6.19
C VAL A 22 -60.00 -45.99 7.41
N GLY A 23 -60.76 -46.26 8.49
CA GLY A 23 -60.70 -45.53 9.72
C GLY A 23 -59.30 -45.62 10.40
N TRP A 24 -58.75 -46.84 10.48
CA TRP A 24 -57.38 -47.04 10.96
C TRP A 24 -56.32 -46.35 10.06
N ALA A 25 -56.47 -46.44 8.74
CA ALA A 25 -55.57 -45.72 7.79
C ALA A 25 -55.69 -44.21 7.97
N ALA A 26 -56.93 -43.69 8.09
CA ALA A 26 -57.18 -42.26 8.30
C ALA A 26 -56.61 -41.75 9.65
N PHE A 27 -56.53 -42.59 10.66
CA PHE A 27 -55.93 -42.27 11.94
C PHE A 27 -54.41 -42.50 11.97
N ALA A 28 -53.92 -43.64 11.44
CA ALA A 28 -52.53 -44.02 11.45
C ALA A 28 -51.69 -43.13 10.49
N THR A 29 -52.20 -42.74 9.34
CA THR A 29 -51.48 -41.95 8.35
C THR A 29 -51.02 -40.58 8.91
N PRO A 30 -51.85 -39.75 9.55
CA PRO A 30 -51.41 -38.52 10.19
C PRO A 30 -50.36 -38.75 11.32
N VAL A 31 -50.50 -39.84 12.10
CA VAL A 31 -49.56 -40.18 13.15
C VAL A 31 -48.18 -40.55 12.59
N VAL A 32 -48.17 -41.39 11.55
CA VAL A 32 -46.91 -41.79 10.87
C VAL A 32 -46.27 -40.60 10.16
N ILE A 33 -47.01 -39.79 9.46
CA ILE A 33 -46.55 -38.55 8.80
C ILE A 33 -46.02 -37.59 9.86
N GLY A 34 -46.75 -37.37 10.95
CA GLY A 34 -46.32 -36.52 12.08
C GLY A 34 -45.08 -37.04 12.74
N GLY A 35 -44.98 -38.35 13.00
CA GLY A 35 -43.75 -38.99 13.55
C GLY A 35 -42.56 -38.83 12.63
N TRP A 36 -42.73 -39.07 11.33
CA TRP A 36 -41.69 -38.88 10.33
C TRP A 36 -41.27 -37.42 10.22
N ALA A 37 -42.24 -36.47 10.21
CA ALA A 37 -41.91 -35.05 10.21
C ALA A 37 -41.12 -34.62 11.45
N VAL A 38 -41.53 -35.09 12.65
CA VAL A 38 -40.82 -34.82 13.88
C VAL A 38 -39.39 -35.42 13.88
N ALA A 39 -39.23 -36.67 13.38
CA ALA A 39 -37.93 -37.31 13.28
C ALA A 39 -37.00 -36.53 12.31
N THR A 40 -37.53 -36.11 11.16
CA THR A 40 -36.82 -35.31 10.15
C THR A 40 -36.43 -33.94 10.73
N LEU A 41 -37.34 -33.26 11.41
CA LEU A 41 -37.04 -31.96 12.07
C LEU A 41 -35.99 -32.11 13.16
N ARG A 42 -36.07 -33.19 13.95
CA ARG A 42 -35.05 -33.50 14.97
C ARG A 42 -33.67 -33.79 14.33
N GLY A 43 -33.65 -34.51 13.21
CA GLY A 43 -32.44 -34.73 12.43
C GLY A 43 -31.82 -33.41 12.00
N TRP A 44 -32.60 -32.53 11.34
CA TRP A 44 -32.13 -31.22 10.90
C TRP A 44 -31.72 -30.27 12.05
N ALA A 45 -32.29 -30.47 13.25
CA ALA A 45 -31.95 -29.69 14.43
C ALA A 45 -30.63 -30.14 15.11
N ARG A 46 -30.27 -31.43 15.00
CA ARG A 46 -29.03 -31.99 15.63
C ARG A 46 -27.76 -31.40 15.01
N ASP A 47 -27.79 -31.20 13.69
CA ASP A 47 -26.65 -30.69 12.92
C ASP A 47 -26.54 -29.17 12.92
N LEU A 48 -27.40 -28.45 13.69
CA LEU A 48 -27.29 -27.00 13.77
C LEU A 48 -26.24 -26.60 14.80
N PRO A 49 -25.37 -25.63 14.47
CA PRO A 49 -24.33 -25.14 15.35
C PRO A 49 -24.89 -24.52 16.62
N VAL A 50 -24.04 -24.43 17.63
CA VAL A 50 -24.30 -23.65 18.83
C VAL A 50 -24.25 -22.16 18.44
N VAL A 51 -25.18 -21.37 18.96
CA VAL A 51 -25.14 -19.91 18.80
C VAL A 51 -23.91 -19.37 19.52
N PRO A 52 -23.03 -18.65 18.83
CA PRO A 52 -21.83 -18.08 19.45
C PRO A 52 -22.20 -17.01 20.49
N ASP A 53 -21.30 -16.75 21.42
CA ASP A 53 -21.37 -15.55 22.23
C ASP A 53 -21.29 -14.30 21.34
N LEU A 54 -22.16 -13.31 21.60
CA LEU A 54 -22.27 -12.13 20.73
C LEU A 54 -20.98 -11.29 20.71
N ALA A 55 -20.36 -11.09 21.89
CA ALA A 55 -19.16 -10.27 21.98
C ALA A 55 -17.98 -10.96 21.31
N ALA A 56 -17.81 -12.26 21.56
CA ALA A 56 -16.77 -13.06 20.90
C ALA A 56 -16.98 -13.10 19.37
N TRP A 57 -18.22 -13.23 18.92
CA TRP A 57 -18.53 -13.23 17.49
C TRP A 57 -18.28 -11.86 16.85
N ALA A 58 -18.72 -10.75 17.48
CA ALA A 58 -18.50 -9.39 16.96
C ALA A 58 -17.00 -9.05 16.88
N ALA A 59 -16.22 -9.49 17.87
CA ALA A 59 -14.77 -9.29 17.89
C ALA A 59 -14.03 -9.99 16.72
N HIS A 60 -14.61 -11.07 16.19
CA HIS A 60 -14.04 -11.83 15.06
C HIS A 60 -14.73 -11.52 13.72
N ALA A 61 -15.72 -10.63 13.73
CA ALA A 61 -16.45 -10.28 12.51
C ALA A 61 -15.52 -9.59 11.49
N PRO A 62 -15.49 -10.03 10.23
CA PRO A 62 -14.70 -9.39 9.21
C PRO A 62 -15.12 -7.93 9.01
N GLN A 63 -14.16 -7.01 9.07
CA GLN A 63 -14.38 -5.57 8.96
C GLN A 63 -13.47 -4.96 7.91
N THR A 64 -13.81 -3.76 7.44
CA THR A 64 -12.93 -2.97 6.58
C THR A 64 -11.67 -2.58 7.33
N SER A 65 -10.52 -2.75 6.71
CA SER A 65 -9.27 -2.17 7.21
C SER A 65 -9.07 -0.77 6.64
N ARG A 66 -8.44 0.10 7.42
CA ARG A 66 -8.19 1.50 7.06
C ARG A 66 -6.70 1.74 6.98
N VAL A 67 -6.23 2.34 5.89
CA VAL A 67 -4.85 2.82 5.73
C VAL A 67 -4.89 4.32 5.93
N VAL A 68 -4.17 4.80 6.93
CA VAL A 68 -4.12 6.22 7.28
C VAL A 68 -2.72 6.80 7.12
N ALA A 69 -2.64 8.06 6.74
CA ALA A 69 -1.41 8.82 6.63
C ALA A 69 -0.86 9.21 8.01
N ALA A 70 0.32 9.81 8.03
CA ALA A 70 0.98 10.29 9.26
C ALA A 70 0.16 11.35 10.02
N ASP A 71 -0.69 12.10 9.33
CA ASP A 71 -1.60 13.11 9.92
C ASP A 71 -2.99 12.54 10.26
N GLY A 72 -3.20 11.23 10.15
CA GLY A 72 -4.48 10.57 10.37
C GLY A 72 -5.46 10.63 9.18
N THR A 73 -5.10 11.30 8.09
CA THR A 73 -5.93 11.33 6.88
C THR A 73 -6.13 9.93 6.31
N LEU A 74 -7.39 9.56 6.01
CA LEU A 74 -7.69 8.29 5.36
C LEU A 74 -7.13 8.27 3.93
N LEU A 75 -6.23 7.33 3.66
CA LEU A 75 -5.64 7.11 2.34
C LEU A 75 -6.42 6.09 1.53
N ALA A 76 -6.78 4.96 2.14
CA ALA A 76 -7.54 3.90 1.50
C ALA A 76 -8.31 3.06 2.51
N GLU A 77 -9.36 2.42 2.01
CA GLU A 77 -10.04 1.33 2.69
C GLU A 77 -9.71 0.01 1.98
N LEU A 78 -9.32 -0.99 2.76
CA LEU A 78 -9.11 -2.34 2.27
C LEU A 78 -10.34 -3.17 2.63
N PRO A 79 -11.08 -3.69 1.64
CA PRO A 79 -12.25 -4.50 1.91
C PRO A 79 -11.85 -5.79 2.62
N PHE A 80 -12.74 -6.30 3.47
CA PHE A 80 -12.60 -7.64 4.01
C PHE A 80 -12.95 -8.69 2.95
N ALA A 81 -12.43 -9.91 3.13
CA ALA A 81 -12.79 -11.08 2.34
C ALA A 81 -13.17 -12.23 3.29
N ASP A 82 -14.43 -12.67 3.23
CA ASP A 82 -14.96 -13.78 4.04
C ASP A 82 -15.73 -14.74 3.13
N GLY A 83 -15.06 -15.75 2.64
CA GLY A 83 -15.59 -16.67 1.64
C GLY A 83 -16.08 -15.91 0.39
N PRO A 84 -17.36 -16.01 0.01
CA PRO A 84 -17.91 -15.28 -1.13
C PRO A 84 -18.22 -13.81 -0.83
N ALA A 85 -18.19 -13.38 0.43
CA ALA A 85 -18.45 -12.01 0.83
C ALA A 85 -17.17 -11.17 0.75
N VAL A 86 -17.16 -10.20 -0.14
CA VAL A 86 -16.08 -9.20 -0.27
C VAL A 86 -16.73 -7.83 -0.26
N GLY A 87 -16.26 -6.97 0.65
CA GLY A 87 -16.87 -5.64 0.75
C GLY A 87 -16.39 -4.82 1.93
N ARG A 88 -17.13 -3.78 2.22
CA ARG A 88 -16.91 -2.85 3.33
C ARG A 88 -17.87 -3.15 4.47
N ARG A 89 -17.37 -3.17 5.69
CA ARG A 89 -18.17 -3.30 6.91
C ARG A 89 -17.51 -2.50 8.03
N THR A 90 -18.30 -1.67 8.66
CA THR A 90 -17.97 -0.99 9.91
C THR A 90 -19.10 -1.27 10.89
N LEU A 91 -18.77 -1.73 12.10
CA LEU A 91 -19.77 -2.03 13.11
C LEU A 91 -20.30 -0.74 13.74
N ALA A 92 -21.61 -0.61 13.88
CA ALA A 92 -22.23 0.53 14.55
C ALA A 92 -22.13 0.44 16.08
N GLY A 93 -22.07 -0.77 16.59
CA GLY A 93 -22.39 -1.00 18.02
C GLY A 93 -23.85 -0.64 18.32
N GLY A 94 -24.49 -1.31 19.24
CA GLY A 94 -25.96 -1.18 19.44
C GLY A 94 -26.49 0.23 19.71
N ASP A 95 -25.70 1.13 20.27
CA ASP A 95 -26.11 2.47 20.71
C ASP A 95 -25.91 3.57 19.65
N GLY A 96 -25.27 3.27 18.52
CA GLY A 96 -24.96 4.24 17.47
C GLY A 96 -25.98 4.37 16.32
N VAL A 97 -27.06 3.57 16.32
CA VAL A 97 -28.03 3.57 15.21
C VAL A 97 -29.21 4.50 15.50
N PRO A 98 -29.48 5.53 14.66
CA PRO A 98 -30.59 6.44 14.85
C PRO A 98 -31.95 5.71 14.83
N LEU A 99 -32.88 6.14 15.70
CA LEU A 99 -34.20 5.54 15.84
C LEU A 99 -34.97 5.53 14.50
N VAL A 100 -34.84 6.59 13.70
CA VAL A 100 -35.49 6.68 12.38
C VAL A 100 -35.06 5.57 11.43
N LEU A 101 -33.79 5.15 11.44
CA LEU A 101 -33.30 4.04 10.65
C LEU A 101 -33.78 2.70 11.18
N VAL A 102 -33.78 2.52 12.51
CA VAL A 102 -34.37 1.35 13.16
C VAL A 102 -35.84 1.18 12.74
N GLN A 103 -36.63 2.24 12.84
CA GLN A 103 -38.05 2.23 12.43
C GLN A 103 -38.23 1.91 10.95
N ALA A 104 -37.38 2.49 10.08
CA ALA A 104 -37.42 2.21 8.64
C ALA A 104 -37.14 0.73 8.33
N VAL A 105 -36.12 0.14 8.97
CA VAL A 105 -35.77 -1.27 8.79
C VAL A 105 -36.86 -2.19 9.33
N LEU A 106 -37.42 -1.91 10.51
CA LEU A 106 -38.54 -2.67 11.07
C LEU A 106 -39.77 -2.58 10.16
N ALA A 107 -40.10 -1.40 9.63
CA ALA A 107 -41.22 -1.22 8.70
C ALA A 107 -41.02 -1.98 7.37
N ALA A 108 -39.79 -2.01 6.87
CA ALA A 108 -39.43 -2.68 5.63
C ALA A 108 -39.46 -4.21 5.74
N GLU A 109 -38.88 -4.76 6.81
CA GLU A 109 -38.52 -6.15 6.93
C GLU A 109 -39.36 -6.93 7.96
N ASP A 110 -39.68 -6.34 9.14
CA ASP A 110 -40.32 -7.07 10.22
C ASP A 110 -41.00 -6.14 11.25
N VAL A 111 -42.17 -5.60 10.87
CA VAL A 111 -42.90 -4.63 11.72
C VAL A 111 -43.28 -5.20 13.11
N ARG A 112 -43.34 -6.53 13.24
CA ARG A 112 -43.71 -7.20 14.49
C ARG A 112 -42.51 -7.85 15.19
N PHE A 113 -41.31 -7.45 14.87
CA PHE A 113 -40.04 -7.98 15.39
C PHE A 113 -40.02 -8.16 16.91
N THR A 114 -40.56 -7.20 17.67
CA THR A 114 -40.58 -7.22 19.14
C THR A 114 -41.62 -8.20 19.72
N THR A 115 -42.56 -8.75 18.94
CA THR A 115 -43.69 -9.53 19.43
C THR A 115 -43.59 -11.03 19.19
N HIS A 116 -42.62 -11.51 18.42
CA HIS A 116 -42.45 -12.93 18.12
C HIS A 116 -41.08 -13.45 18.59
N ALA A 117 -40.93 -14.77 18.76
CA ALA A 117 -39.71 -15.45 19.20
C ALA A 117 -38.94 -16.05 17.98
N GLY A 118 -38.48 -15.21 17.05
CA GLY A 118 -37.65 -15.58 15.90
C GLY A 118 -38.45 -15.99 14.63
N VAL A 119 -39.67 -16.41 14.77
CA VAL A 119 -40.54 -16.79 13.65
C VAL A 119 -41.95 -16.16 13.82
N ASP A 120 -42.40 -15.41 12.82
CA ASP A 120 -43.74 -14.83 12.79
C ASP A 120 -44.73 -15.72 12.05
N TYR A 121 -45.38 -16.60 12.82
CA TYR A 121 -46.41 -17.54 12.25
C TYR A 121 -47.59 -16.81 11.62
N ARG A 122 -47.98 -15.62 12.15
CA ARG A 122 -49.06 -14.82 11.57
C ARG A 122 -48.66 -14.22 10.23
N ALA A 123 -47.44 -13.75 10.11
CA ALA A 123 -46.92 -13.28 8.81
C ALA A 123 -46.81 -14.42 7.79
N ILE A 124 -46.39 -15.62 8.23
CA ILE A 124 -46.37 -16.82 7.33
C ILE A 124 -47.78 -17.16 6.82
N ALA A 125 -48.77 -17.21 7.69
CA ALA A 125 -50.14 -17.52 7.30
C ALA A 125 -50.70 -16.44 6.34
N ARG A 126 -50.48 -15.16 6.62
CA ARG A 126 -50.89 -14.05 5.78
C ARG A 126 -50.20 -14.12 4.40
N ALA A 127 -48.88 -14.28 4.36
CA ALA A 127 -48.13 -14.38 3.12
C ALA A 127 -48.56 -15.59 2.29
N ALA A 128 -48.83 -16.75 2.92
CA ALA A 128 -49.36 -17.94 2.23
C ALA A 128 -50.67 -17.66 1.58
N TRP A 129 -51.62 -17.00 2.27
CA TRP A 129 -52.94 -16.65 1.72
C TRP A 129 -52.83 -15.62 0.58
N VAL A 130 -52.03 -14.55 0.75
CA VAL A 130 -51.81 -13.51 -0.26
C VAL A 130 -51.16 -14.09 -1.52
N ASN A 131 -50.14 -14.92 -1.40
CA ASN A 131 -49.43 -15.55 -2.51
C ASN A 131 -50.32 -16.57 -3.23
N HIS A 132 -51.11 -17.34 -2.50
CA HIS A 132 -52.09 -18.25 -3.09
C HIS A 132 -53.11 -17.48 -3.94
N ARG A 133 -53.66 -16.37 -3.41
CA ARG A 133 -54.63 -15.53 -4.12
C ARG A 133 -54.06 -14.84 -5.36
N ALA A 134 -52.77 -14.47 -5.28
CA ALA A 134 -52.05 -13.81 -6.38
C ALA A 134 -51.53 -14.80 -7.46
N GLY A 135 -51.54 -16.11 -7.19
CA GLY A 135 -50.99 -17.14 -8.09
C GLY A 135 -49.47 -17.04 -8.27
N ARG A 136 -48.79 -16.17 -7.49
CA ARG A 136 -47.33 -15.95 -7.51
C ARG A 136 -46.85 -15.44 -6.19
N ILE A 137 -45.55 -15.53 -5.94
CA ILE A 137 -44.92 -15.00 -4.70
C ILE A 137 -44.85 -13.47 -4.78
N VAL A 138 -45.67 -12.78 -3.98
CA VAL A 138 -45.75 -11.33 -3.87
C VAL A 138 -45.36 -10.82 -2.48
N GLU A 139 -45.51 -11.68 -1.44
CA GLU A 139 -45.17 -11.34 -0.07
C GLU A 139 -44.25 -12.40 0.56
N GLY A 140 -43.16 -11.92 1.22
CA GLY A 140 -42.24 -12.73 2.02
C GLY A 140 -42.60 -12.64 3.52
N ALA A 141 -42.37 -13.73 4.25
CA ALA A 141 -42.61 -13.81 5.71
C ALA A 141 -41.35 -14.15 6.51
N SER A 142 -40.17 -13.85 6.02
CA SER A 142 -38.91 -14.07 6.75
C SER A 142 -38.71 -12.95 7.77
N THR A 143 -38.44 -13.29 9.00
CA THR A 143 -38.14 -12.33 10.07
C THR A 143 -36.69 -11.84 10.01
N ILE A 144 -36.40 -10.70 10.66
CA ILE A 144 -35.01 -10.19 10.86
C ILE A 144 -34.14 -11.28 11.49
N THR A 145 -34.61 -11.99 12.50
CA THR A 145 -33.86 -13.06 13.16
C THR A 145 -33.53 -14.22 12.19
N GLN A 146 -34.45 -14.58 11.29
CA GLN A 146 -34.18 -15.62 10.27
C GLN A 146 -33.16 -15.15 9.24
N GLN A 147 -33.21 -13.87 8.83
CA GLN A 147 -32.23 -13.30 7.93
C GLN A 147 -30.86 -13.21 8.59
N LEU A 148 -30.78 -12.79 9.85
CA LEU A 148 -29.54 -12.79 10.62
C LEU A 148 -28.96 -14.21 10.74
N ALA A 149 -29.78 -15.20 11.10
CA ALA A 149 -29.37 -16.60 11.20
C ALA A 149 -28.69 -17.09 9.89
N ARG A 150 -29.25 -16.74 8.75
CA ARG A 150 -28.70 -17.07 7.43
C ARG A 150 -27.37 -16.37 7.17
N ASN A 151 -27.23 -15.11 7.58
CA ASN A 151 -26.02 -14.31 7.34
C ASN A 151 -24.88 -14.69 8.30
N LEU A 152 -25.21 -15.14 9.52
CA LEU A 152 -24.24 -15.56 10.53
C LEU A 152 -23.53 -16.87 10.20
N LEU A 153 -24.28 -17.83 9.65
CA LEU A 153 -23.86 -19.21 9.51
C LEU A 153 -24.22 -19.75 8.11
N PRO A 154 -23.70 -19.13 7.04
CA PRO A 154 -24.07 -19.48 5.67
C PRO A 154 -23.62 -20.90 5.27
N ALA A 155 -22.47 -21.35 5.78
CA ALA A 155 -21.93 -22.68 5.49
C ALA A 155 -22.82 -23.79 6.07
N GLU A 156 -23.32 -23.58 7.29
CA GLU A 156 -24.12 -24.56 8.03
C GLU A 156 -25.57 -24.59 7.55
N ILE A 157 -26.11 -23.44 7.14
CA ILE A 157 -27.50 -23.36 6.65
C ILE A 157 -27.58 -23.80 5.18
N GLY A 158 -26.57 -23.52 4.38
CA GLY A 158 -26.49 -23.78 2.95
C GLY A 158 -27.09 -22.65 2.11
N THR A 159 -26.62 -22.54 0.87
CA THR A 159 -27.01 -21.47 -0.09
C THR A 159 -28.20 -21.85 -0.97
N ALA A 160 -28.47 -23.14 -1.17
CA ALA A 160 -29.52 -23.62 -2.05
C ALA A 160 -30.94 -23.24 -1.54
N ARG A 161 -31.82 -22.78 -2.42
CA ARG A 161 -33.23 -22.49 -2.10
C ARG A 161 -34.02 -23.78 -1.87
N SER A 162 -34.12 -24.25 -0.63
CA SER A 162 -34.77 -25.50 -0.26
C SER A 162 -35.62 -25.35 1.02
N LEU A 163 -36.63 -26.25 1.17
CA LEU A 163 -37.42 -26.32 2.39
C LEU A 163 -36.56 -26.64 3.61
N ARG A 164 -35.57 -27.54 3.46
CA ARG A 164 -34.60 -27.87 4.51
C ARG A 164 -33.88 -26.63 5.02
N ARG A 165 -33.37 -25.77 4.11
CA ARG A 165 -32.75 -24.51 4.48
C ARG A 165 -33.71 -23.61 5.28
N LYS A 166 -34.95 -23.43 4.82
CA LYS A 166 -35.94 -22.60 5.51
C LYS A 166 -36.27 -23.10 6.92
N VAL A 167 -36.37 -24.42 7.10
CA VAL A 167 -36.56 -24.99 8.44
C VAL A 167 -35.32 -24.78 9.32
N ARG A 168 -34.13 -24.96 8.80
CA ARG A 168 -32.89 -24.71 9.56
C ARG A 168 -32.75 -23.22 9.96
N GLU A 169 -33.07 -22.28 9.06
CA GLU A 169 -33.17 -20.85 9.37
C GLU A 169 -34.14 -20.59 10.54
N ALA A 170 -35.33 -21.17 10.50
CA ALA A 170 -36.33 -20.98 11.55
C ALA A 170 -35.91 -21.59 12.91
N LEU A 171 -35.28 -22.77 12.88
CA LEU A 171 -34.79 -23.42 14.08
C LEU A 171 -33.65 -22.64 14.72
N LEU A 172 -32.70 -22.14 13.89
CA LEU A 172 -31.59 -21.32 14.34
C LEU A 172 -32.06 -19.95 14.84
N ALA A 173 -33.02 -19.32 14.16
CA ALA A 173 -33.64 -18.07 14.63
C ALA A 173 -34.24 -18.23 16.04
N ARG A 174 -34.89 -19.36 16.32
CA ARG A 174 -35.39 -19.64 17.70
C ARG A 174 -34.28 -19.88 18.72
N ARG A 175 -33.13 -20.41 18.31
CA ARG A 175 -31.96 -20.52 19.20
C ARG A 175 -31.35 -19.16 19.48
N LEU A 176 -31.20 -18.29 18.45
CA LEU A 176 -30.74 -16.91 18.60
C LEU A 176 -31.60 -16.13 19.60
N GLU A 177 -32.93 -16.18 19.49
CA GLU A 177 -33.85 -15.49 20.42
C GLU A 177 -33.81 -15.99 21.85
N ARG A 178 -33.24 -17.17 22.11
CA ARG A 178 -33.02 -17.69 23.46
C ARG A 178 -31.66 -17.23 24.03
N ALA A 179 -30.69 -16.97 23.15
CA ALA A 179 -29.32 -16.60 23.52
C ALA A 179 -29.14 -15.09 23.57
N TRP A 180 -29.77 -14.35 22.64
CA TRP A 180 -29.58 -12.91 22.46
C TRP A 180 -30.91 -12.18 22.65
N SER A 181 -30.84 -10.99 23.25
CA SER A 181 -31.98 -10.08 23.36
C SER A 181 -32.37 -9.45 22.02
N LYS A 182 -33.61 -8.95 21.92
CA LYS A 182 -34.10 -8.25 20.71
C LYS A 182 -33.17 -7.10 20.26
N PRO A 183 -32.70 -6.20 21.14
CA PRO A 183 -31.75 -5.17 20.74
C PRO A 183 -30.43 -5.76 20.19
N GLN A 184 -29.89 -6.82 20.80
CA GLN A 184 -28.67 -7.48 20.33
C GLN A 184 -28.84 -8.11 18.96
N ILE A 185 -29.97 -8.77 18.69
CA ILE A 185 -30.30 -9.36 17.39
C ILE A 185 -30.43 -8.26 16.32
N LEU A 186 -31.10 -7.16 16.66
CA LEU A 186 -31.26 -6.04 15.73
C LEU A 186 -29.94 -5.35 15.42
N ALA A 187 -29.11 -5.08 16.45
CA ALA A 187 -27.77 -4.51 16.26
C ALA A 187 -26.91 -5.38 15.33
N ALA A 188 -26.82 -6.67 15.65
CA ALA A 188 -26.09 -7.62 14.80
C ALA A 188 -26.65 -7.67 13.37
N TYR A 189 -27.97 -7.61 13.18
CA TYR A 189 -28.57 -7.57 11.86
C TYR A 189 -28.14 -6.32 11.08
N LEU A 190 -28.21 -5.15 11.71
CA LEU A 190 -27.85 -3.86 11.10
C LEU A 190 -26.36 -3.77 10.75
N ASP A 191 -25.50 -4.47 11.50
CA ASP A 191 -24.06 -4.54 11.23
C ASP A 191 -23.69 -5.49 10.09
N PHE A 192 -24.54 -6.49 9.77
CA PHE A 192 -24.19 -7.58 8.86
C PHE A 192 -25.01 -7.69 7.59
N VAL A 193 -26.15 -7.01 7.51
CA VAL A 193 -27.01 -7.07 6.31
C VAL A 193 -26.30 -6.46 5.11
N PHE A 194 -26.39 -7.14 3.97
CA PHE A 194 -25.87 -6.62 2.69
C PHE A 194 -26.84 -5.59 2.10
N LEU A 195 -26.36 -4.39 1.79
CA LEU A 195 -27.15 -3.28 1.26
C LEU A 195 -26.78 -2.91 -0.20
N GLY A 196 -26.02 -3.73 -0.89
CA GLY A 196 -25.58 -3.42 -2.26
C GLY A 196 -24.28 -2.62 -2.31
N ALA A 197 -23.76 -2.38 -3.52
CA ALA A 197 -22.55 -1.60 -3.77
C ALA A 197 -21.31 -2.00 -2.92
N GLY A 198 -21.24 -3.27 -2.50
CA GLY A 198 -20.21 -3.78 -1.63
C GLY A 198 -20.36 -3.38 -0.15
N ALA A 199 -21.48 -2.74 0.25
CA ALA A 199 -21.71 -2.31 1.63
C ALA A 199 -22.39 -3.40 2.46
N TYR A 200 -21.76 -3.82 3.54
CA TYR A 200 -22.29 -4.69 4.59
C TYR A 200 -22.46 -3.87 5.87
N GLY A 201 -23.68 -3.89 6.41
CA GLY A 201 -24.07 -3.05 7.54
C GLY A 201 -24.46 -1.63 7.17
N VAL A 202 -25.25 -1.01 8.06
CA VAL A 202 -25.86 0.31 7.80
C VAL A 202 -24.85 1.44 7.81
N VAL A 203 -23.75 1.34 8.59
CA VAL A 203 -22.68 2.36 8.63
C VAL A 203 -22.00 2.45 7.26
N ALA A 204 -21.51 1.32 6.76
CA ALA A 204 -20.87 1.28 5.44
C ALA A 204 -21.83 1.73 4.32
N ALA A 205 -23.13 1.37 4.41
CA ALA A 205 -24.12 1.79 3.45
C ALA A 205 -24.39 3.30 3.48
N ALA A 206 -24.46 3.92 4.66
CA ALA A 206 -24.63 5.37 4.80
C ALA A 206 -23.44 6.15 4.19
N GLU A 207 -22.22 5.70 4.46
CA GLU A 207 -21.02 6.27 3.84
C GLU A 207 -21.01 6.09 2.32
N VAL A 208 -21.31 4.86 1.85
CA VAL A 208 -21.28 4.52 0.42
C VAL A 208 -22.33 5.31 -0.36
N TYR A 209 -23.59 5.33 0.09
CA TYR A 209 -24.67 5.94 -0.67
C TYR A 209 -24.77 7.45 -0.48
N PHE A 210 -24.45 7.97 0.69
CA PHE A 210 -24.68 9.39 1.03
C PHE A 210 -23.42 10.15 1.43
N GLY A 211 -22.29 9.47 1.74
CA GLY A 211 -21.09 10.11 2.27
C GLY A 211 -21.32 10.73 3.66
N LYS A 212 -22.21 10.15 4.47
CA LYS A 212 -22.65 10.68 5.77
C LYS A 212 -22.52 9.65 6.87
N PRO A 213 -22.22 10.05 8.11
CA PRO A 213 -22.42 9.21 9.27
C PRO A 213 -23.91 8.97 9.55
N LEU A 214 -24.23 7.94 10.34
CA LEU A 214 -25.61 7.51 10.57
C LEU A 214 -26.52 8.56 11.18
N ASP A 215 -26.00 9.39 12.10
CA ASP A 215 -26.71 10.43 12.83
C ASP A 215 -27.15 11.62 11.94
N GLN A 216 -26.59 11.73 10.73
CA GLN A 216 -26.93 12.75 9.76
C GLN A 216 -27.91 12.28 8.68
N LEU A 217 -28.37 11.03 8.78
CA LEU A 217 -29.37 10.51 7.82
C LEU A 217 -30.74 11.15 8.05
N ASP A 218 -31.36 11.60 6.96
CA ASP A 218 -32.76 12.01 6.99
C ASP A 218 -33.71 10.81 6.86
N VAL A 219 -35.00 11.05 7.05
CA VAL A 219 -36.06 10.02 6.98
C VAL A 219 -36.11 9.32 5.62
N GLY A 220 -35.92 10.07 4.52
CA GLY A 220 -35.90 9.54 3.17
C GLY A 220 -34.71 8.66 2.89
N GLU A 221 -33.53 9.06 3.37
CA GLU A 221 -32.28 8.31 3.28
C GLU A 221 -32.35 7.01 4.09
N ALA A 222 -32.85 7.09 5.33
CA ALA A 222 -33.07 5.91 6.17
C ALA A 222 -34.06 4.92 5.52
N ALA A 223 -35.16 5.41 4.93
CA ALA A 223 -36.13 4.59 4.20
C ALA A 223 -35.53 3.96 2.94
N LEU A 224 -34.64 4.65 2.23
CA LEU A 224 -33.92 4.10 1.09
C LEU A 224 -33.02 2.93 1.50
N LEU A 225 -32.18 3.13 2.53
CA LEU A 225 -31.31 2.06 3.04
C LEU A 225 -32.11 0.83 3.44
N ALA A 226 -33.18 1.02 4.22
CA ALA A 226 -34.08 -0.07 4.62
C ALA A 226 -34.74 -0.76 3.41
N GLY A 227 -35.07 0.01 2.39
CA GLY A 227 -35.72 -0.50 1.17
C GLY A 227 -34.81 -1.37 0.31
N VAL A 228 -33.53 -1.00 0.20
CA VAL A 228 -32.54 -1.69 -0.62
C VAL A 228 -32.25 -3.10 -0.10
N ILE A 229 -32.37 -3.37 1.20
CA ILE A 229 -32.13 -4.68 1.82
C ILE A 229 -32.86 -5.81 1.09
N GLN A 230 -34.08 -5.58 0.61
CA GLN A 230 -34.92 -6.61 -0.03
C GLN A 230 -34.27 -7.23 -1.27
N ALA A 231 -33.60 -6.42 -2.09
CA ALA A 231 -32.97 -6.86 -3.34
C ALA A 231 -31.82 -5.91 -3.72
N PRO A 232 -30.68 -5.95 -2.98
CA PRO A 232 -29.65 -4.92 -3.04
C PRO A 232 -29.09 -4.66 -4.43
N SER A 233 -28.86 -5.70 -5.22
CA SER A 233 -28.34 -5.55 -6.59
C SER A 233 -29.36 -4.97 -7.59
N ARG A 234 -30.66 -5.19 -7.37
CA ARG A 234 -31.73 -4.70 -8.25
C ARG A 234 -32.22 -3.31 -7.85
N LEU A 235 -32.13 -2.99 -6.56
CA LEU A 235 -32.60 -1.72 -6.00
C LEU A 235 -31.44 -0.76 -5.75
N ASP A 236 -30.26 -1.01 -6.36
CA ASP A 236 -29.10 -0.11 -6.32
C ASP A 236 -29.50 1.23 -6.97
N PRO A 237 -29.50 2.35 -6.20
CA PRO A 237 -30.01 3.63 -6.69
C PRO A 237 -29.16 4.27 -7.79
N TRP A 238 -27.92 3.84 -8.00
CA TRP A 238 -27.11 4.25 -9.16
C TRP A 238 -27.41 3.45 -10.42
N ILE A 239 -27.98 2.23 -10.28
CA ILE A 239 -28.33 1.36 -11.43
C ILE A 239 -29.76 1.60 -11.84
N ASP A 240 -30.71 1.57 -10.89
CA ASP A 240 -32.14 1.81 -11.13
C ASP A 240 -32.70 2.83 -10.11
N PRO A 241 -32.49 4.13 -10.34
CA PRO A 241 -33.00 5.19 -9.47
C PRO A 241 -34.54 5.19 -9.33
N ALA A 242 -35.27 4.72 -10.35
CA ALA A 242 -36.72 4.72 -10.32
C ALA A 242 -37.23 3.61 -9.39
N ALA A 243 -36.73 2.38 -9.51
CA ALA A 243 -37.06 1.29 -8.62
C ALA A 243 -36.67 1.56 -7.18
N ALA A 244 -35.45 2.15 -6.94
CA ALA A 244 -35.00 2.54 -5.62
C ALA A 244 -35.90 3.58 -4.98
N ARG A 245 -36.33 4.60 -5.73
CA ARG A 245 -37.28 5.64 -5.26
C ARG A 245 -38.62 5.04 -4.91
N ALA A 246 -39.21 4.20 -5.81
CA ALA A 246 -40.47 3.54 -5.56
C ALA A 246 -40.44 2.69 -4.29
N ARG A 247 -39.30 2.00 -4.05
CA ARG A 247 -39.14 1.17 -2.86
C ARG A 247 -38.98 2.02 -1.59
N ARG A 248 -38.22 3.13 -1.64
CA ARG A 248 -38.13 4.12 -0.55
C ARG A 248 -39.56 4.59 -0.17
N ASP A 249 -40.37 4.99 -1.15
CA ASP A 249 -41.68 5.52 -0.91
C ASP A 249 -42.65 4.46 -0.33
N GLU A 250 -42.48 3.19 -0.72
CA GLU A 250 -43.15 2.07 -0.07
C GLU A 250 -42.79 1.91 1.41
N VAL A 251 -41.49 2.03 1.76
CA VAL A 251 -41.04 1.96 3.15
C VAL A 251 -41.58 3.13 3.96
N LEU A 252 -41.54 4.34 3.43
CA LEU A 252 -42.14 5.53 4.06
C LEU A 252 -43.67 5.31 4.32
N ALA A 253 -44.40 4.72 3.36
CA ALA A 253 -45.81 4.40 3.54
C ALA A 253 -46.02 3.31 4.62
N ARG A 254 -45.11 2.35 4.78
CA ARG A 254 -45.16 1.34 5.85
C ARG A 254 -44.87 1.96 7.22
N MET A 255 -43.91 2.90 7.32
CA MET A 255 -43.60 3.66 8.54
C MET A 255 -44.84 4.47 9.00
N ALA A 256 -45.52 5.16 8.08
CA ALA A 256 -46.73 5.90 8.36
C ALA A 256 -47.89 4.96 8.85
N ARG A 257 -48.09 3.81 8.20
CA ARG A 257 -49.07 2.81 8.66
C ARG A 257 -48.74 2.21 10.04
N ALA A 258 -47.47 2.19 10.42
CA ALA A 258 -47.03 1.76 11.75
C ALA A 258 -47.18 2.87 12.81
N GLY A 259 -47.55 4.08 12.42
CA GLY A 259 -47.67 5.24 13.33
C GLY A 259 -46.33 5.88 13.71
N TRP A 260 -45.27 5.57 12.99
CA TRP A 260 -43.93 6.10 13.23
C TRP A 260 -43.61 7.35 12.42
N LEU A 261 -44.47 7.73 11.47
CA LEU A 261 -44.36 8.88 10.62
C LEU A 261 -45.72 9.49 10.36
N THR A 262 -45.87 10.81 10.36
CA THR A 262 -47.10 11.46 9.96
C THR A 262 -47.23 11.48 8.44
N ASP A 263 -48.45 11.64 7.90
CA ASP A 263 -48.66 11.70 6.44
C ASP A 263 -47.96 12.92 5.83
N GLU A 264 -47.88 14.04 6.53
CA GLU A 264 -47.19 15.25 6.10
C GLU A 264 -45.68 15.01 6.00
N ALA A 265 -45.07 14.40 7.03
CA ALA A 265 -43.65 14.04 7.03
C ALA A 265 -43.34 13.00 5.96
N ARG A 266 -44.22 12.01 5.75
CA ARG A 266 -44.10 11.04 4.67
C ARG A 266 -44.11 11.71 3.29
N ALA A 267 -45.06 12.61 3.05
CA ALA A 267 -45.18 13.32 1.77
C ALA A 267 -43.96 14.22 1.53
N ALA A 268 -43.49 14.92 2.54
CA ALA A 268 -42.29 15.75 2.48
C ALA A 268 -41.02 14.93 2.16
N ALA A 269 -40.83 13.77 2.81
CA ALA A 269 -39.71 12.87 2.55
C ALA A 269 -39.76 12.25 1.14
N ALA A 270 -40.94 11.84 0.67
CA ALA A 270 -41.16 11.30 -0.66
C ALA A 270 -40.89 12.33 -1.78
N ALA A 271 -41.22 13.60 -1.54
CA ALA A 271 -40.99 14.67 -2.50
C ALA A 271 -39.48 15.03 -2.69
N ARG A 272 -38.61 14.68 -1.73
CA ARG A 272 -37.16 14.94 -1.84
C ARG A 272 -36.51 14.04 -2.90
N PRO A 273 -35.62 14.59 -3.75
CA PRO A 273 -34.82 13.78 -4.66
C PRO A 273 -33.84 12.87 -3.87
N LEU A 274 -33.37 11.82 -4.53
CA LEU A 274 -32.30 10.99 -3.97
C LEU A 274 -30.97 11.76 -4.08
N ALA A 275 -30.46 12.26 -2.95
CA ALA A 275 -29.19 12.99 -2.87
C ALA A 275 -28.02 12.00 -2.64
N LEU A 276 -27.69 11.24 -3.68
CA LEU A 276 -26.62 10.25 -3.61
C LEU A 276 -25.24 10.91 -3.67
N ALA A 277 -24.32 10.39 -2.90
CA ALA A 277 -22.89 10.69 -3.05
C ALA A 277 -22.39 10.18 -4.42
N ARG A 278 -21.20 10.66 -4.84
CA ARG A 278 -20.54 10.06 -5.99
C ARG A 278 -20.29 8.57 -5.71
N ARG A 279 -20.68 7.69 -6.63
CA ARG A 279 -20.44 6.25 -6.46
C ARG A 279 -18.96 6.02 -6.17
N PRO A 280 -18.61 5.45 -5.01
CA PRO A 280 -17.21 5.22 -4.68
C PRO A 280 -16.60 4.25 -5.68
N GLU A 281 -15.39 4.56 -6.13
CA GLU A 281 -14.58 3.57 -6.82
C GLU A 281 -14.30 2.43 -5.83
N VAL A 282 -14.28 1.19 -6.30
CA VAL A 282 -14.13 -0.02 -5.46
C VAL A 282 -12.89 0.06 -4.57
N TYR A 283 -11.92 0.88 -4.98
CA TYR A 283 -10.68 1.18 -4.25
C TYR A 283 -10.30 2.65 -4.40
N GLY A 284 -11.24 3.57 -4.10
CA GLY A 284 -10.93 4.99 -4.06
C GLY A 284 -9.76 5.21 -3.09
N THR A 285 -8.59 5.54 -3.61
CA THR A 285 -7.40 5.76 -2.79
C THR A 285 -6.79 7.12 -3.10
N ARG A 286 -6.41 7.81 -2.04
CA ARG A 286 -5.47 8.93 -2.13
C ARG A 286 -4.07 8.32 -2.12
N ALA A 287 -3.15 8.81 -2.95
CA ALA A 287 -1.83 8.23 -3.11
C ALA A 287 -1.85 6.72 -3.49
N PRO A 288 -2.41 6.36 -4.67
CA PRO A 288 -2.66 4.96 -5.05
C PRO A 288 -1.39 4.10 -5.11
N TRP A 289 -0.27 4.65 -5.53
CA TRP A 289 1.02 3.94 -5.55
C TRP A 289 1.48 3.55 -4.14
N TYR A 290 1.33 4.47 -3.20
CA TYR A 290 1.71 4.26 -1.81
C TYR A 290 0.79 3.22 -1.15
N THR A 291 -0.51 3.36 -1.32
CA THR A 291 -1.49 2.46 -0.70
C THR A 291 -1.41 1.04 -1.28
N GLU A 292 -1.14 0.90 -2.56
CA GLU A 292 -0.89 -0.42 -3.16
C GLU A 292 0.40 -1.06 -2.65
N HIS A 293 1.45 -0.27 -2.45
CA HIS A 293 2.69 -0.76 -1.83
C HIS A 293 2.42 -1.29 -0.41
N VAL A 294 1.69 -0.52 0.42
CA VAL A 294 1.26 -0.96 1.76
C VAL A 294 0.41 -2.23 1.68
N ARG A 295 -0.56 -2.30 0.77
CA ARG A 295 -1.41 -3.48 0.58
C ARG A 295 -0.60 -4.74 0.26
N ARG A 296 0.42 -4.63 -0.60
CA ARG A 296 1.32 -5.76 -0.93
C ARG A 296 2.12 -6.20 0.27
N GLN A 297 2.73 -5.26 1.00
CA GLN A 297 3.47 -5.58 2.23
C GLN A 297 2.58 -6.30 3.25
N LEU A 298 1.34 -5.85 3.43
CA LEU A 298 0.38 -6.50 4.31
C LEU A 298 0.01 -7.90 3.83
N ALA A 299 -0.21 -8.10 2.53
CA ALA A 299 -0.56 -9.40 1.96
C ALA A 299 0.57 -10.43 2.11
N ASP A 300 1.83 -9.99 2.03
CA ASP A 300 2.99 -10.87 2.15
C ASP A 300 3.23 -11.35 3.59
N VAL A 301 2.90 -10.53 4.61
CA VAL A 301 3.25 -10.80 6.02
C VAL A 301 2.01 -11.11 6.87
N PHE A 302 0.85 -10.55 6.55
CA PHE A 302 -0.37 -10.56 7.35
C PHE A 302 -1.60 -11.02 6.55
N ALA A 303 -1.47 -11.97 5.62
CA ALA A 303 -2.55 -12.39 4.72
C ALA A 303 -3.86 -12.74 5.44
N ASP A 304 -3.79 -13.55 6.50
CA ASP A 304 -4.97 -13.96 7.28
C ASP A 304 -5.59 -12.79 8.06
N GLU A 305 -4.77 -11.90 8.60
CA GLU A 305 -5.22 -10.73 9.33
C GLU A 305 -5.87 -9.69 8.41
N VAL A 306 -5.33 -9.53 7.20
CA VAL A 306 -5.91 -8.67 6.16
C VAL A 306 -7.24 -9.22 5.67
N ALA A 307 -7.35 -10.54 5.49
CA ALA A 307 -8.60 -11.19 5.10
C ALA A 307 -9.69 -10.99 6.16
N ARG A 308 -9.33 -11.15 7.45
CA ARG A 308 -10.21 -10.86 8.59
C ARG A 308 -10.58 -9.38 8.64
N GLY A 309 -9.63 -8.50 8.32
CA GLY A 309 -9.80 -7.05 8.31
C GLY A 309 -9.88 -6.42 9.70
N GLY A 310 -10.49 -5.24 9.78
CA GLY A 310 -10.59 -4.46 11.02
C GLY A 310 -9.26 -3.83 11.44
N LEU A 311 -8.29 -3.76 10.53
CA LEU A 311 -6.98 -3.17 10.80
C LEU A 311 -7.00 -1.65 10.62
N THR A 312 -6.35 -0.94 11.51
CA THR A 312 -5.90 0.43 11.28
C THR A 312 -4.40 0.39 11.02
N VAL A 313 -4.03 0.67 9.77
CA VAL A 313 -2.64 0.68 9.30
C VAL A 313 -2.17 2.13 9.26
N GLU A 314 -1.39 2.52 10.25
CA GLU A 314 -0.77 3.85 10.33
C GLU A 314 0.48 3.85 9.47
N THR A 315 0.58 4.82 8.56
CA THR A 315 1.68 4.93 7.61
C THR A 315 2.46 6.23 7.80
N ALA A 316 3.66 6.27 7.22
CA ALA A 316 4.49 7.46 7.20
C ALA A 316 4.13 8.44 6.07
N ALA A 317 3.13 8.15 5.23
CA ALA A 317 2.75 8.97 4.10
C ALA A 317 2.40 10.39 4.48
N LEU A 318 2.90 11.35 3.71
CA LEU A 318 2.48 12.75 3.76
C LEU A 318 1.58 13.03 2.54
N PRO A 319 0.25 13.20 2.72
CA PRO A 319 -0.69 13.31 1.60
C PRO A 319 -0.38 14.44 0.62
N ALA A 320 0.05 15.59 1.14
CA ALA A 320 0.43 16.73 0.30
C ALA A 320 1.66 16.42 -0.56
N LEU A 321 2.65 15.71 -0.02
CA LEU A 321 3.85 15.31 -0.76
C LEU A 321 3.55 14.22 -1.80
N ALA A 322 2.70 13.26 -1.45
CA ALA A 322 2.24 12.24 -2.38
C ALA A 322 1.49 12.85 -3.57
N GLY A 323 0.58 13.80 -3.31
CA GLY A 323 -0.09 14.55 -4.37
C GLY A 323 0.89 15.34 -5.24
N ALA A 324 1.87 16.02 -4.64
CA ALA A 324 2.90 16.75 -5.39
C ALA A 324 3.76 15.81 -6.28
N ALA A 325 4.01 14.57 -5.83
CA ALA A 325 4.73 13.57 -6.63
C ALA A 325 3.90 13.09 -7.83
N GLU A 326 2.61 12.86 -7.66
CA GLU A 326 1.69 12.48 -8.75
C GLU A 326 1.52 13.63 -9.78
N ASP A 327 1.34 14.86 -9.30
CA ASP A 327 1.26 16.05 -10.16
C ASP A 327 2.56 16.23 -10.98
N GLU A 328 3.70 15.96 -10.36
CA GLU A 328 5.00 16.04 -11.04
C GLU A 328 5.13 14.96 -12.11
N ALA A 329 4.70 13.73 -11.84
CA ALA A 329 4.69 12.65 -12.84
C ALA A 329 3.79 13.00 -14.03
N ALA A 330 2.61 13.53 -13.78
CA ALA A 330 1.71 14.00 -14.83
C ALA A 330 2.29 15.21 -15.60
N ARG A 331 3.02 16.10 -14.95
CA ARG A 331 3.69 17.25 -15.56
C ARG A 331 4.81 16.77 -16.50
N VAL A 332 5.67 15.87 -16.05
CA VAL A 332 6.77 15.31 -16.85
C VAL A 332 6.23 14.63 -18.09
N ALA A 333 5.19 13.80 -17.95
CA ALA A 333 4.52 13.15 -19.07
C ALA A 333 4.06 14.14 -20.14
N ARG A 334 3.47 15.27 -19.73
CA ARG A 334 3.02 16.31 -20.68
C ARG A 334 4.17 17.10 -21.30
N THR A 335 5.23 17.39 -20.55
CA THR A 335 6.31 18.29 -21.00
C THR A 335 7.39 17.61 -21.80
N LEU A 336 7.60 16.31 -21.61
CA LEU A 336 8.65 15.53 -22.27
C LEU A 336 8.11 14.57 -23.35
N ASP A 337 6.82 14.62 -23.68
CA ASP A 337 6.28 13.90 -24.84
C ASP A 337 6.83 14.51 -26.14
N ARG A 338 7.62 13.72 -26.87
CA ARG A 338 8.26 14.11 -28.14
C ARG A 338 7.68 13.37 -29.33
N GLY A 339 6.46 12.82 -29.22
CA GLY A 339 5.80 12.06 -30.30
C GLY A 339 6.08 10.56 -30.27
N GLY A 340 6.91 10.08 -29.34
CA GLY A 340 7.08 8.64 -29.01
C GLY A 340 6.14 8.15 -27.91
N GLY A 341 5.19 8.99 -27.50
CA GLY A 341 4.34 8.83 -26.34
C GLY A 341 4.95 9.46 -25.08
N PRO A 342 4.11 9.75 -24.06
CA PRO A 342 4.56 10.38 -22.84
C PRO A 342 5.44 9.42 -22.01
N PRO A 343 6.59 9.90 -21.49
CA PRO A 343 7.43 9.09 -20.62
C PRO A 343 6.76 8.86 -19.26
N GLU A 344 7.26 7.86 -18.56
CA GLU A 344 6.93 7.55 -17.17
C GLU A 344 7.88 8.31 -16.23
N LEU A 345 7.41 8.57 -15.01
CA LEU A 345 8.23 9.02 -13.91
C LEU A 345 7.99 8.10 -12.72
N ALA A 346 9.08 7.61 -12.12
CA ALA A 346 9.04 6.97 -10.81
C ALA A 346 9.86 7.79 -9.82
N ALA A 347 9.30 8.04 -8.64
CA ALA A 347 9.98 8.81 -7.61
C ALA A 347 9.61 8.34 -6.21
N ILE A 348 10.58 8.45 -5.31
CA ILE A 348 10.42 8.17 -3.88
C ILE A 348 11.10 9.28 -3.09
N ALA A 349 10.47 9.67 -1.98
CA ALA A 349 11.06 10.56 -0.99
C ALA A 349 10.84 9.97 0.41
N TRP A 350 11.90 9.91 1.22
CA TRP A 350 11.86 9.36 2.56
C TRP A 350 12.81 10.08 3.51
N ASP A 351 12.51 10.04 4.79
CA ASP A 351 13.40 10.53 5.83
C ASP A 351 14.47 9.45 6.13
N HIS A 352 15.70 9.67 5.67
CA HIS A 352 16.78 8.69 5.84
C HIS A 352 17.21 8.48 7.29
N ARG A 353 16.77 9.33 8.23
CA ARG A 353 17.06 9.19 9.66
C ARG A 353 16.19 8.13 10.32
N THR A 354 14.91 8.01 9.88
CA THR A 354 13.92 7.08 10.41
C THR A 354 13.66 5.90 9.48
N GLY A 355 13.90 6.07 8.19
CA GLY A 355 13.48 5.14 7.14
C GLY A 355 12.05 5.39 6.64
N TYR A 356 11.32 6.38 7.15
CA TYR A 356 9.92 6.62 6.82
C TYR A 356 9.75 7.13 5.40
N VAL A 357 9.08 6.32 4.57
CA VAL A 357 8.71 6.70 3.21
C VAL A 357 7.56 7.71 3.27
N GLU A 358 7.86 8.96 2.94
CA GLU A 358 6.88 10.05 3.01
C GLU A 358 6.03 10.19 1.75
N ALA A 359 6.58 9.80 0.59
CA ALA A 359 5.85 9.73 -0.68
C ALA A 359 6.52 8.79 -1.67
N MET A 360 5.71 8.19 -2.54
CA MET A 360 6.17 7.40 -3.67
C MET A 360 5.19 7.49 -4.84
N VAL A 361 5.71 7.45 -6.06
CA VAL A 361 4.95 7.36 -7.30
C VAL A 361 5.66 6.42 -8.26
N GLY A 362 4.95 5.41 -8.77
CA GLY A 362 5.51 4.36 -9.63
C GLY A 362 5.26 4.55 -11.12
N GLY A 363 4.68 5.69 -11.54
CA GLY A 363 4.37 5.99 -12.93
C GLY A 363 3.51 7.24 -13.08
N ARG A 364 3.29 7.69 -14.32
CA ARG A 364 2.58 8.93 -14.64
C ARG A 364 1.11 8.97 -14.27
N ALA A 365 0.45 7.80 -14.26
CA ALA A 365 -0.98 7.71 -13.98
C ALA A 365 -1.36 6.29 -13.55
N TRP A 366 -1.82 6.14 -12.33
CA TRP A 366 -2.26 4.86 -11.74
C TRP A 366 -3.32 4.13 -12.58
N ARG A 367 -4.30 4.88 -13.11
CA ARG A 367 -5.39 4.31 -13.92
C ARG A 367 -4.94 3.77 -15.27
N ALA A 368 -3.83 4.29 -15.82
CA ALA A 368 -3.30 3.86 -17.09
C ALA A 368 -2.43 2.60 -16.95
N SER A 369 -1.65 2.51 -15.87
CA SER A 369 -0.79 1.37 -15.57
C SER A 369 -0.56 1.29 -14.07
N GLN A 370 -0.76 0.12 -13.47
CA GLN A 370 -0.50 -0.15 -12.05
C GLN A 370 0.89 -0.79 -11.84
N PHE A 371 1.70 -0.85 -12.89
CA PHE A 371 3.07 -1.35 -12.81
C PHE A 371 3.95 -0.34 -12.05
N ASP A 372 4.33 -0.70 -10.84
CA ASP A 372 5.15 0.14 -9.96
C ASP A 372 6.63 0.07 -10.36
N ARG A 373 7.08 1.10 -11.06
CA ARG A 373 8.46 1.16 -11.57
C ARG A 373 9.50 1.41 -10.48
N LEU A 374 9.10 1.83 -9.28
CA LEU A 374 10.02 1.96 -8.14
C LEU A 374 10.50 0.61 -7.61
N THR A 375 9.58 -0.36 -7.52
CA THR A 375 9.82 -1.63 -6.84
C THR A 375 9.88 -2.82 -7.79
N GLN A 376 9.30 -2.71 -8.99
CA GLN A 376 9.17 -3.82 -9.93
C GLN A 376 10.05 -3.66 -11.19
N ALA A 377 10.35 -2.43 -11.63
CA ALA A 377 11.18 -2.24 -12.80
C ALA A 377 12.68 -2.35 -12.47
N CYS A 378 13.42 -3.01 -13.36
CA CYS A 378 14.88 -3.03 -13.35
C CYS A 378 15.40 -2.08 -14.44
N ARG A 379 16.06 -0.97 -14.05
CA ARG A 379 16.47 0.11 -14.97
C ARG A 379 17.95 0.41 -14.81
N GLN A 380 18.63 0.74 -15.89
CA GLN A 380 20.06 1.08 -15.84
C GLN A 380 20.27 2.43 -15.14
N PRO A 381 21.01 2.49 -14.03
CA PRO A 381 21.24 3.72 -13.27
C PRO A 381 22.21 4.68 -13.99
N GLY A 382 22.97 4.20 -14.95
CA GLY A 382 24.00 4.98 -15.60
C GLY A 382 24.96 5.60 -14.55
N SER A 383 25.32 6.86 -14.74
CA SER A 383 26.25 7.56 -13.86
C SER A 383 25.76 7.74 -12.40
N ALA A 384 24.50 7.47 -12.09
CA ALA A 384 24.03 7.45 -10.70
C ALA A 384 24.59 6.27 -9.89
N TRP A 385 25.19 5.29 -10.54
CA TRP A 385 25.90 4.17 -9.96
C TRP A 385 27.31 4.52 -9.46
N LYS A 386 27.97 5.53 -10.06
CA LYS A 386 29.38 5.87 -9.78
C LYS A 386 29.72 6.07 -8.30
N PRO A 387 28.86 6.71 -7.47
CA PRO A 387 29.17 6.86 -6.05
C PRO A 387 29.46 5.53 -5.32
N LEU A 388 28.81 4.44 -5.73
CA LEU A 388 29.06 3.12 -5.18
C LEU A 388 30.46 2.58 -5.58
N VAL A 389 30.87 2.79 -6.83
CA VAL A 389 32.20 2.39 -7.31
C VAL A 389 33.30 3.16 -6.55
N TYR A 390 33.11 4.48 -6.39
CA TYR A 390 34.04 5.33 -5.65
C TYR A 390 34.04 5.00 -4.14
N ALA A 391 32.88 4.66 -3.56
CA ALA A 391 32.79 4.24 -2.16
C ALA A 391 33.58 2.95 -1.90
N ALA A 392 33.43 1.94 -2.78
CA ALA A 392 34.20 0.70 -2.67
C ALA A 392 35.72 0.95 -2.76
N ALA A 393 36.13 1.85 -3.65
CA ALA A 393 37.55 2.18 -3.82
C ALA A 393 38.12 2.97 -2.62
N LEU A 394 37.38 3.91 -2.05
CA LEU A 394 37.75 4.63 -0.83
C LEU A 394 37.80 3.69 0.39
N GLU A 395 36.82 2.82 0.55
CA GLU A 395 36.71 1.85 1.65
C GLU A 395 37.93 0.89 1.66
N ARG A 396 38.38 0.48 0.46
CA ARG A 396 39.55 -0.40 0.29
C ARG A 396 40.89 0.35 0.31
N GLY A 397 40.88 1.67 0.38
CA GLY A 397 42.10 2.49 0.30
C GLY A 397 42.77 2.48 -1.09
N ALA A 398 42.05 2.01 -2.14
CA ALA A 398 42.56 2.01 -3.50
C ALA A 398 42.70 3.41 -4.11
N ILE A 399 41.91 4.37 -3.58
CA ILE A 399 42.00 5.80 -3.91
C ILE A 399 41.80 6.66 -2.68
N THR A 400 42.21 7.92 -2.78
CA THR A 400 41.85 9.02 -1.86
C THR A 400 41.00 10.04 -2.62
N THR A 401 40.45 11.05 -1.95
CA THR A 401 39.67 12.11 -2.59
C THR A 401 40.52 13.00 -3.55
N GLY A 402 41.82 13.04 -3.36
CA GLY A 402 42.78 13.77 -4.18
C GLY A 402 43.52 12.91 -5.21
N THR A 403 43.29 11.59 -5.24
CA THR A 403 44.00 10.71 -6.19
C THR A 403 43.75 11.15 -7.64
N PRO A 404 44.81 11.35 -8.45
CA PRO A 404 44.65 11.61 -9.88
C PRO A 404 44.19 10.34 -10.64
N LEU A 405 43.17 10.50 -11.45
CA LEU A 405 42.58 9.47 -12.28
C LEU A 405 42.80 9.79 -13.75
N ARG A 406 42.92 8.74 -14.57
CA ARG A 406 43.08 8.84 -15.99
C ARG A 406 41.72 9.12 -16.67
N ASP A 407 41.62 10.19 -17.44
CA ASP A 407 40.48 10.52 -18.29
C ASP A 407 40.93 10.62 -19.75
N ALA A 408 41.16 9.46 -20.37
CA ALA A 408 41.64 9.32 -21.74
C ALA A 408 40.70 8.37 -22.53
N PRO A 409 40.75 8.39 -23.89
CA PRO A 409 39.97 7.49 -24.71
C PRO A 409 40.22 6.01 -24.33
N ILE A 410 39.15 5.26 -24.19
CA ILE A 410 39.17 3.80 -23.97
C ILE A 410 38.47 3.15 -25.17
N ALA A 411 39.10 2.12 -25.74
CA ALA A 411 38.51 1.26 -26.75
C ALA A 411 38.87 -0.18 -26.40
N GLU A 412 37.85 -1.01 -26.19
CA GLU A 412 37.99 -2.40 -25.83
C GLU A 412 37.23 -3.25 -26.84
N TYR A 413 37.90 -4.27 -27.39
CA TYR A 413 37.27 -5.18 -28.30
C TYR A 413 36.63 -6.35 -27.52
N ASP A 414 35.35 -6.52 -27.70
CA ASP A 414 34.63 -7.65 -27.11
C ASP A 414 34.60 -8.79 -28.14
N GLU A 415 35.38 -9.84 -27.86
CA GLU A 415 35.48 -11.00 -28.73
C GLU A 415 34.16 -11.78 -28.86
N ALA A 416 33.31 -11.75 -27.82
CA ALA A 416 32.04 -12.48 -27.81
C ALA A 416 30.99 -11.81 -28.71
N THR A 417 30.99 -10.49 -28.78
CA THR A 417 30.04 -9.71 -29.62
C THR A 417 30.62 -9.19 -30.91
N GLY A 418 31.94 -9.22 -31.07
CA GLY A 418 32.64 -8.65 -32.21
C GLY A 418 32.59 -7.10 -32.28
N VAL A 419 32.22 -6.44 -31.20
CA VAL A 419 31.99 -5.01 -31.12
C VAL A 419 33.08 -4.31 -30.31
N HIS A 420 33.54 -3.15 -30.79
CA HIS A 420 34.40 -2.28 -29.98
C HIS A 420 33.56 -1.48 -29.00
N TRP A 421 33.71 -1.78 -27.68
CA TRP A 421 33.12 -0.93 -26.66
C TRP A 421 33.94 0.34 -26.45
N LYS A 422 33.30 1.49 -26.64
CA LYS A 422 33.92 2.81 -26.53
C LYS A 422 33.04 3.71 -25.63
N PRO A 423 33.37 3.87 -24.33
CA PRO A 423 32.62 4.77 -23.46
C PRO A 423 32.73 6.21 -23.98
N ARG A 424 31.59 6.89 -24.09
CA ARG A 424 31.54 8.27 -24.61
C ARG A 424 32.18 9.23 -23.62
N ALA A 425 33.01 10.17 -24.08
CA ALA A 425 33.38 11.37 -23.37
C ALA A 425 32.15 12.31 -23.29
N GLY A 426 31.99 13.05 -22.18
CA GLY A 426 30.90 14.01 -22.04
C GLY A 426 31.03 15.18 -23.05
N ARG A 427 32.19 15.82 -23.09
CA ARG A 427 32.54 16.90 -24.07
C ARG A 427 33.93 16.68 -24.64
N SER A 428 34.94 16.44 -23.81
CA SER A 428 36.33 16.18 -24.19
C SER A 428 37.01 15.42 -23.05
N PHE A 429 38.07 14.69 -23.34
CA PHE A 429 38.92 14.09 -22.33
C PHE A 429 39.82 15.15 -21.73
N ARG A 430 40.09 15.03 -20.42
CA ARG A 430 40.89 15.98 -19.64
C ARG A 430 42.34 15.51 -19.44
N GLY A 431 42.67 14.28 -19.87
CA GLY A 431 43.95 13.63 -19.57
C GLY A 431 44.00 13.09 -18.15
N VAL A 432 44.02 13.97 -17.17
CA VAL A 432 44.00 13.63 -15.72
C VAL A 432 42.97 14.49 -15.00
N ALA A 433 42.33 13.93 -14.00
CA ALA A 433 41.44 14.65 -13.09
C ALA A 433 41.49 14.01 -11.69
N VAL A 434 41.57 14.82 -10.62
CA VAL A 434 41.47 14.28 -9.26
C VAL A 434 40.07 13.68 -9.00
N VAL A 435 39.99 12.69 -8.10
CA VAL A 435 38.75 11.99 -7.72
C VAL A 435 37.57 12.96 -7.50
N ALA A 436 37.82 14.07 -6.78
CA ALA A 436 36.78 15.05 -6.49
C ALA A 436 36.20 15.71 -7.73
N ASP A 437 37.01 16.03 -8.72
CA ASP A 437 36.55 16.63 -9.98
C ASP A 437 36.02 15.60 -10.98
N ALA A 438 36.60 14.40 -10.98
CA ALA A 438 36.16 13.31 -11.84
C ALA A 438 34.72 12.88 -11.49
N LEU A 439 34.40 12.75 -10.20
CA LEU A 439 33.03 12.42 -9.77
C LEU A 439 32.06 13.59 -9.99
N ALA A 440 32.48 14.84 -9.70
CA ALA A 440 31.68 16.03 -9.91
C ALA A 440 31.30 16.24 -11.37
N ALA A 441 32.25 16.08 -12.28
CA ALA A 441 32.06 16.17 -13.72
C ALA A 441 31.51 14.89 -14.36
N SER A 442 31.37 13.81 -13.56
CA SER A 442 30.86 12.51 -14.00
C SER A 442 31.67 11.86 -15.13
N LEU A 443 33.01 11.99 -15.11
CA LEU A 443 33.89 11.46 -16.13
C LEU A 443 33.79 9.93 -16.25
N ASN A 444 33.61 9.41 -17.47
CA ASN A 444 33.42 8.00 -17.69
C ASN A 444 34.72 7.21 -17.59
N ALA A 445 35.77 7.67 -18.29
CA ALA A 445 37.05 7.00 -18.28
C ALA A 445 37.68 6.97 -16.86
N ALA A 446 37.53 8.06 -16.10
CA ALA A 446 37.99 8.10 -14.71
C ALA A 446 37.24 7.10 -13.82
N ALA A 447 35.94 6.90 -14.02
CA ALA A 447 35.17 5.89 -13.25
C ALA A 447 35.63 4.45 -13.57
N ILE A 448 36.03 4.19 -14.79
CA ILE A 448 36.61 2.91 -15.20
C ILE A 448 38.00 2.73 -14.57
N ASP A 449 38.84 3.77 -14.55
CA ASP A 449 40.13 3.74 -13.85
C ASP A 449 39.98 3.44 -12.35
N VAL A 450 38.91 3.96 -11.69
CA VAL A 450 38.59 3.60 -10.28
C VAL A 450 38.22 2.13 -10.16
N LEU A 451 37.37 1.61 -11.07
CA LEU A 451 36.98 0.19 -11.07
C LEU A 451 38.20 -0.73 -11.29
N ASP A 452 39.08 -0.37 -12.24
CA ASP A 452 40.30 -1.13 -12.52
C ASP A 452 41.22 -1.20 -11.30
N ARG A 453 41.27 -0.17 -10.45
CA ARG A 453 42.07 -0.14 -9.22
C ARG A 453 41.48 -0.94 -8.08
N VAL A 454 40.15 -0.94 -7.92
CA VAL A 454 39.49 -1.60 -6.79
C VAL A 454 39.02 -3.02 -7.10
N GLY A 455 38.79 -3.31 -8.36
CA GLY A 455 38.22 -4.57 -8.83
C GLY A 455 36.70 -4.67 -8.69
N ALA A 456 36.07 -5.31 -9.66
CA ALA A 456 34.60 -5.51 -9.69
C ALA A 456 34.04 -6.28 -8.46
N PRO A 457 34.73 -7.31 -7.90
CA PRO A 457 34.21 -8.02 -6.73
C PRO A 457 33.96 -7.12 -5.51
N ALA A 458 34.80 -6.12 -5.28
CA ALA A 458 34.62 -5.19 -4.17
C ALA A 458 33.36 -4.32 -4.34
N VAL A 459 33.07 -3.91 -5.57
CA VAL A 459 31.86 -3.11 -5.90
C VAL A 459 30.62 -3.97 -5.77
N ILE A 460 30.66 -5.22 -6.24
CA ILE A 460 29.55 -6.18 -6.13
C ILE A 460 29.25 -6.50 -4.67
N ASP A 461 30.29 -6.71 -3.86
CA ASP A 461 30.14 -6.96 -2.42
C ASP A 461 29.47 -5.78 -1.73
N LEU A 462 29.96 -4.56 -1.98
CA LEU A 462 29.37 -3.36 -1.41
C LEU A 462 27.92 -3.15 -1.87
N ALA A 463 27.61 -3.40 -3.16
CA ALA A 463 26.25 -3.32 -3.68
C ALA A 463 25.28 -4.23 -2.92
N ARG A 464 25.69 -5.48 -2.69
CA ARG A 464 24.88 -6.47 -1.93
C ARG A 464 24.71 -6.03 -0.47
N ARG A 465 25.76 -5.58 0.18
CA ARG A 465 25.69 -5.06 1.56
C ARG A 465 24.70 -3.89 1.66
N LEU A 466 24.65 -3.05 0.64
CA LEU A 466 23.73 -1.89 0.56
C LEU A 466 22.33 -2.25 0.11
N GLY A 467 22.02 -3.54 -0.08
CA GLY A 467 20.66 -4.04 -0.37
C GLY A 467 20.27 -4.01 -1.86
N VAL A 468 21.25 -3.98 -2.77
CA VAL A 468 20.97 -4.22 -4.19
C VAL A 468 20.76 -5.72 -4.38
N THR A 469 19.53 -6.11 -4.74
CA THR A 469 19.14 -7.53 -4.93
C THR A 469 19.21 -7.96 -6.39
N THR A 470 19.20 -7.00 -7.31
CA THR A 470 19.34 -7.27 -8.74
C THR A 470 20.77 -7.73 -9.07
N PRO A 471 20.95 -8.69 -10.02
CA PRO A 471 22.27 -9.17 -10.36
C PRO A 471 23.17 -8.05 -10.94
N VAL A 472 24.34 -7.90 -10.36
CA VAL A 472 25.38 -6.99 -10.86
C VAL A 472 26.43 -7.83 -11.59
N THR A 473 26.61 -7.55 -12.89
CA THR A 473 27.50 -8.30 -13.77
C THR A 473 28.94 -7.80 -13.62
N ASP A 474 29.89 -8.73 -13.49
CA ASP A 474 31.34 -8.44 -13.44
C ASP A 474 31.87 -8.15 -14.85
N VAL A 475 31.68 -6.91 -15.28
CA VAL A 475 32.18 -6.37 -16.57
C VAL A 475 32.59 -4.92 -16.41
N ARG A 476 33.58 -4.45 -17.17
CA ARG A 476 34.05 -3.04 -17.07
C ARG A 476 32.95 -1.99 -17.23
N PRO A 477 31.95 -2.17 -18.12
CA PRO A 477 30.80 -1.24 -18.20
C PRO A 477 30.02 -1.06 -16.87
N MET A 478 30.18 -1.97 -15.90
CA MET A 478 29.61 -1.83 -14.55
C MET A 478 30.02 -0.52 -13.87
N ALA A 479 31.25 -0.01 -14.13
CA ALA A 479 31.70 1.29 -13.63
C ALA A 479 30.74 2.44 -14.02
N LEU A 480 30.01 2.27 -15.10
CA LEU A 480 29.08 3.25 -15.68
C LEU A 480 27.61 2.93 -15.41
N GLY A 481 27.33 1.89 -14.61
CA GLY A 481 25.97 1.46 -14.28
C GLY A 481 25.27 0.71 -15.41
N ALA A 482 25.98 -0.21 -16.06
CA ALA A 482 25.41 -1.07 -17.12
C ALA A 482 24.44 -2.13 -16.57
N SER A 483 24.63 -2.61 -15.34
CA SER A 483 23.67 -3.50 -14.67
C SER A 483 22.44 -2.72 -14.23
N CYS A 484 21.25 -3.31 -14.41
CA CYS A 484 20.02 -2.65 -13.99
C CYS A 484 19.78 -2.82 -12.47
N VAL A 485 19.10 -1.84 -11.88
CA VAL A 485 18.70 -1.82 -10.46
C VAL A 485 17.26 -1.35 -10.32
N LYS A 486 16.61 -1.72 -9.23
CA LYS A 486 15.32 -1.11 -8.89
C LYS A 486 15.54 0.29 -8.33
N PRO A 487 14.70 1.27 -8.70
CA PRO A 487 14.87 2.64 -8.20
C PRO A 487 14.89 2.75 -6.67
N VAL A 488 14.09 1.97 -5.96
CA VAL A 488 14.08 1.93 -4.49
C VAL A 488 15.40 1.43 -3.91
N GLU A 489 16.06 0.46 -4.56
CA GLU A 489 17.36 -0.06 -4.13
C GLU A 489 18.46 1.01 -4.27
N LEU A 490 18.46 1.73 -5.39
CA LEU A 490 19.41 2.83 -5.58
C LEU A 490 19.16 3.96 -4.57
N ALA A 491 17.89 4.29 -4.27
CA ALA A 491 17.55 5.25 -3.23
C ALA A 491 18.10 4.83 -1.86
N ARG A 492 18.03 3.53 -1.50
CA ARG A 492 18.59 2.99 -0.26
C ARG A 492 20.10 3.14 -0.21
N VAL A 493 20.82 2.88 -1.30
CA VAL A 493 22.28 3.11 -1.38
C VAL A 493 22.62 4.54 -0.95
N TYR A 494 21.91 5.53 -1.50
CA TYR A 494 22.15 6.94 -1.15
C TYR A 494 21.70 7.28 0.28
N ALA A 495 20.64 6.65 0.79
CA ALA A 495 20.18 6.83 2.15
C ALA A 495 21.23 6.35 3.18
N VAL A 496 21.83 5.20 2.95
CA VAL A 496 22.93 4.68 3.80
C VAL A 496 24.13 5.62 3.76
N LEU A 497 24.50 6.13 2.59
CA LEU A 497 25.60 7.11 2.46
C LEU A 497 25.27 8.43 3.19
N ALA A 498 24.03 8.92 3.08
CA ALA A 498 23.54 10.10 3.78
C ALA A 498 23.57 9.91 5.30
N ARG A 499 23.26 8.69 5.76
CA ARG A 499 23.22 8.28 7.16
C ARG A 499 24.59 7.79 7.70
N ARG A 500 25.68 8.22 7.09
CA ARG A 500 27.04 7.87 7.51
C ARG A 500 27.38 6.38 7.50
N GLY A 501 26.79 5.65 6.58
CA GLY A 501 27.01 4.22 6.41
C GLY A 501 26.13 3.32 7.27
N TRP A 502 25.31 3.87 8.14
CA TRP A 502 24.39 3.10 8.95
C TRP A 502 23.20 2.59 8.13
N ASP A 503 22.82 1.36 8.39
CA ASP A 503 21.70 0.73 7.72
C ASP A 503 20.39 1.48 7.94
N VAL A 504 19.61 1.58 6.89
CA VAL A 504 18.27 2.13 6.92
C VAL A 504 17.42 1.49 5.82
N GLU A 505 16.27 0.97 6.21
CA GLU A 505 15.31 0.41 5.27
C GLU A 505 14.13 1.35 5.06
N PRO A 506 13.60 1.40 3.82
CA PRO A 506 12.39 2.16 3.54
C PRO A 506 11.20 1.51 4.24
N ARG A 507 10.51 2.25 5.09
CA ARG A 507 9.35 1.81 5.88
C ARG A 507 8.12 2.62 5.50
N ALA A 508 7.13 1.97 4.94
CA ALA A 508 5.85 2.60 4.64
C ALA A 508 4.88 2.50 5.82
N ILE A 509 4.87 1.37 6.51
CA ILE A 509 4.01 1.09 7.66
C ILE A 509 4.75 1.48 8.94
N VAL A 510 4.05 2.22 9.82
CA VAL A 510 4.55 2.66 11.13
C VAL A 510 3.96 1.80 12.25
N ARG A 511 2.65 1.54 12.18
CA ARG A 511 1.94 0.75 13.20
C ARG A 511 0.73 0.05 12.58
N ILE A 512 0.41 -1.12 13.10
CA ILE A 512 -0.83 -1.84 12.77
C ILE A 512 -1.58 -2.13 14.06
N ARG A 513 -2.84 -1.72 14.10
CA ARG A 513 -3.74 -1.98 15.24
C ARG A 513 -5.01 -2.66 14.79
N ARG A 514 -5.62 -3.43 15.70
CA ARG A 514 -7.00 -3.91 15.62
C ARG A 514 -7.75 -3.45 16.87
N GLY A 515 -8.63 -2.47 16.74
CA GLY A 515 -9.18 -1.76 17.89
C GLY A 515 -8.06 -1.16 18.73
N ASP A 516 -8.00 -1.53 20.02
CA ASP A 516 -6.97 -1.08 20.96
C ASP A 516 -5.72 -1.98 20.97
N GLU A 517 -5.78 -3.16 20.34
CA GLU A 517 -4.66 -4.09 20.25
C GLU A 517 -3.63 -3.62 19.23
N VAL A 518 -2.37 -3.49 19.65
CA VAL A 518 -1.23 -3.18 18.76
C VAL A 518 -0.62 -4.49 18.28
N LEU A 519 -0.73 -4.77 16.98
CA LEU A 519 -0.17 -5.97 16.34
C LEU A 519 1.27 -5.75 15.89
N VAL A 520 1.58 -4.56 15.41
CA VAL A 520 2.92 -4.13 14.99
C VAL A 520 3.16 -2.71 15.45
N ASP A 521 4.33 -2.46 16.03
CA ASP A 521 4.80 -1.12 16.37
C ASP A 521 6.24 -0.93 15.89
N ASP A 522 6.37 -0.39 14.68
CA ASP A 522 7.64 0.02 14.08
C ASP A 522 7.88 1.53 14.23
N ALA A 523 7.12 2.17 15.12
CA ALA A 523 7.32 3.57 15.42
C ALA A 523 8.75 3.78 15.94
N VAL A 524 9.52 4.55 15.20
CA VAL A 524 10.86 4.97 15.63
C VAL A 524 10.67 6.21 16.49
N PRO A 525 10.79 6.10 17.83
CA PRO A 525 10.82 7.28 18.65
C PRO A 525 12.09 8.01 18.28
N GLU A 526 12.05 9.21 17.84
CA GLU A 526 13.16 10.10 17.47
C GLU A 526 14.49 9.38 17.12
N ASP A 527 15.07 9.63 15.96
CA ASP A 527 16.37 9.03 15.59
C ASP A 527 17.39 9.32 16.71
N PRO A 528 17.94 8.28 17.36
CA PRO A 528 18.94 8.48 18.45
C PRO A 528 20.17 9.27 17.99
N TRP A 529 20.37 9.42 16.67
CA TRP A 529 21.42 10.26 16.09
C TRP A 529 21.08 11.75 16.08
N LEU A 530 19.81 12.11 16.28
CA LEU A 530 19.35 13.50 16.39
C LEU A 530 19.49 14.05 17.82
N ASP A 531 19.47 13.17 18.83
CA ASP A 531 19.67 13.52 20.23
C ASP A 531 21.14 13.26 20.62
N PRO A 532 21.94 14.31 20.89
CA PRO A 532 23.34 14.15 21.28
C PRO A 532 23.54 13.32 22.56
N ALA A 533 22.61 13.37 23.52
CA ALA A 533 22.71 12.60 24.76
C ALA A 533 22.47 11.10 24.47
N ARG A 534 21.45 10.74 23.70
CA ARG A 534 21.19 9.36 23.28
C ARG A 534 22.28 8.80 22.36
N ARG A 535 22.92 9.69 21.56
CA ARG A 535 24.09 9.33 20.76
C ARG A 535 25.27 8.91 21.63
N LEU A 536 25.54 9.64 22.72
CA LEU A 536 26.60 9.30 23.67
C LEU A 536 26.31 7.98 24.41
N ASP A 537 25.07 7.76 24.83
CA ASP A 537 24.63 6.50 25.46
C ASP A 537 24.79 5.30 24.53
N ARG A 538 24.45 5.43 23.24
CA ARG A 538 24.67 4.38 22.25
C ARG A 538 26.14 4.17 21.94
N LEU A 539 26.94 5.21 21.83
CA LEU A 539 28.38 5.09 21.65
C LEU A 539 29.04 4.40 22.86
N ALA A 540 28.60 4.71 24.09
CA ALA A 540 29.02 4.03 25.29
C ALA A 540 28.58 2.54 25.32
N ALA A 541 27.36 2.25 24.90
CA ALA A 541 26.86 0.88 24.81
C ALA A 541 27.57 0.05 23.74
N VAL A 542 28.02 0.68 22.64
CA VAL A 542 28.81 0.05 21.56
C VAL A 542 30.29 -0.10 21.95
N ALA A 543 30.87 0.88 22.69
CA ALA A 543 32.26 0.83 23.11
C ALA A 543 32.55 -0.32 24.09
N GLY A 544 31.55 -0.81 24.81
CA GLY A 544 31.69 -1.96 25.72
C GLY A 544 31.43 -3.32 25.11
N ARG A 545 31.14 -3.42 23.77
CA ARG A 545 30.88 -4.69 23.10
C ARG A 545 32.02 -5.14 22.22
N ASP A 546 32.18 -6.48 22.15
CA ASP A 546 33.11 -7.13 21.24
C ASP A 546 32.89 -6.66 19.79
N PRO A 547 33.95 -6.29 19.04
CA PRO A 547 33.83 -5.90 17.64
C PRO A 547 33.03 -6.88 16.76
N ASP A 548 33.08 -8.18 17.05
CA ASP A 548 32.36 -9.22 16.34
C ASP A 548 30.88 -9.34 16.74
N GLN A 549 30.45 -8.72 17.85
CA GLN A 549 29.05 -8.62 18.30
C GLN A 549 28.33 -7.33 17.89
N ARG A 550 28.93 -6.52 17.04
CA ARG A 550 28.38 -5.24 16.55
C ARG A 550 27.17 -5.39 15.62
N VAL A 551 26.77 -6.62 15.36
CA VAL A 551 25.59 -6.95 14.56
C VAL A 551 24.47 -7.38 15.50
N GLY A 552 23.80 -6.43 16.13
CA GLY A 552 22.66 -6.71 16.99
C GLY A 552 21.49 -5.79 16.71
N ALA A 553 20.38 -6.35 16.32
CA ALA A 553 19.02 -5.80 16.25
C ALA A 553 18.92 -4.38 15.65
N GLY A 554 18.87 -4.29 14.33
CA GLY A 554 18.51 -3.07 13.60
C GLY A 554 19.71 -2.19 13.24
N GLY A 555 20.51 -2.61 12.26
CA GLY A 555 21.39 -1.76 11.48
C GLY A 555 22.79 -1.55 12.05
N GLY A 556 23.69 -2.46 11.74
CA GLY A 556 25.13 -2.18 11.79
C GLY A 556 25.56 -1.18 10.72
N ALA A 557 26.77 -0.61 10.83
CA ALA A 557 27.35 0.17 9.75
C ALA A 557 27.62 -0.76 8.55
N LEU A 558 26.99 -0.49 7.43
CA LEU A 558 27.18 -1.21 6.16
C LEU A 558 28.40 -0.66 5.40
N VAL A 559 28.76 0.60 5.65
CA VAL A 559 29.93 1.30 5.10
C VAL A 559 30.62 2.03 6.24
N ASP A 560 31.95 2.10 6.20
CA ASP A 560 32.71 2.89 7.17
C ASP A 560 32.22 4.36 7.20
N GLU A 561 32.07 4.94 8.39
CA GLU A 561 31.52 6.29 8.56
C GLU A 561 32.37 7.34 7.83
N ARG A 562 33.69 7.18 7.80
CA ARG A 562 34.62 8.09 7.10
C ARG A 562 34.42 8.00 5.59
N THR A 563 34.29 6.78 5.04
CA THR A 563 34.02 6.56 3.62
C THR A 563 32.71 7.18 3.22
N SER A 564 31.64 6.97 4.00
CA SER A 564 30.31 7.56 3.74
C SER A 564 30.36 9.09 3.77
N PHE A 565 31.07 9.67 4.74
CA PHE A 565 31.27 11.12 4.81
C PHE A 565 32.03 11.65 3.59
N LEU A 566 33.14 10.99 3.20
CA LEU A 566 33.91 11.39 2.03
C LEU A 566 33.09 11.35 0.74
N ILE A 567 32.29 10.31 0.54
CA ILE A 567 31.38 10.22 -0.63
C ILE A 567 30.31 11.32 -0.57
N ALA A 568 29.69 11.55 0.58
CA ALA A 568 28.69 12.61 0.73
C ALA A 568 29.29 13.99 0.44
N ASP A 569 30.51 14.27 0.91
CA ASP A 569 31.25 15.52 0.62
C ASP A 569 31.55 15.65 -0.89
N LEU A 570 32.06 14.59 -1.52
CA LEU A 570 32.27 14.55 -2.97
C LEU A 570 30.99 14.79 -3.78
N LEU A 571 29.85 14.25 -3.31
CA LEU A 571 28.54 14.45 -3.95
C LEU A 571 28.01 15.89 -3.78
N THR A 572 28.39 16.62 -2.74
CA THR A 572 28.12 18.08 -2.70
C THR A 572 28.83 18.80 -3.85
N GLY A 573 30.04 18.34 -4.21
CA GLY A 573 30.79 18.86 -5.36
C GLY A 573 30.04 18.74 -6.69
N VAL A 574 29.21 17.70 -6.88
CA VAL A 574 28.37 17.54 -8.07
C VAL A 574 27.36 18.69 -8.21
N ILE A 575 26.80 19.16 -7.06
CA ILE A 575 25.87 20.30 -7.03
C ILE A 575 26.62 21.62 -7.09
N GLN A 576 27.76 21.75 -6.43
CA GLN A 576 28.48 23.03 -6.36
C GLN A 576 29.19 23.39 -7.66
N ARG A 577 29.81 22.43 -8.36
CA ARG A 577 30.65 22.67 -9.52
C ARG A 577 30.53 21.64 -10.65
N GLY A 578 29.62 20.64 -10.49
CA GLY A 578 29.49 19.52 -11.39
C GLY A 578 28.24 19.55 -12.28
N THR A 579 27.72 18.35 -12.56
CA THR A 579 26.61 18.14 -13.49
C THR A 579 25.25 18.59 -12.96
N ALA A 580 25.11 18.89 -11.67
CA ALA A 580 23.85 19.23 -11.01
C ALA A 580 23.83 20.67 -10.45
N THR A 581 24.55 21.60 -11.05
CA THR A 581 24.64 22.99 -10.54
C THR A 581 23.30 23.73 -10.47
N ALA A 582 22.30 23.33 -11.26
CA ALA A 582 20.94 23.83 -11.14
C ALA A 582 20.33 23.59 -9.75
N ALA A 583 20.75 22.54 -9.02
CA ALA A 583 20.28 22.25 -7.68
C ALA A 583 20.69 23.29 -6.63
N ARG A 584 21.65 24.18 -6.91
CA ARG A 584 21.95 25.34 -6.05
C ARG A 584 20.73 26.22 -5.81
N ALA A 585 19.81 26.28 -6.77
CA ALA A 585 18.54 27.00 -6.62
C ALA A 585 17.58 26.39 -5.58
N LEU A 586 17.92 25.22 -4.99
CA LEU A 586 17.17 24.66 -3.86
C LEU A 586 17.29 25.53 -2.59
N GLY A 587 18.39 26.31 -2.47
CA GLY A 587 18.61 27.22 -1.34
C GLY A 587 19.00 26.52 -0.02
N ARG A 588 19.38 25.24 -0.08
CA ARG A 588 19.82 24.45 1.07
C ARG A 588 20.95 23.48 0.71
N PRO A 589 21.79 23.06 1.69
CA PRO A 589 22.81 22.06 1.45
C PRO A 589 22.19 20.75 0.95
N ALA A 590 22.78 20.18 -0.08
CA ALA A 590 22.36 18.92 -0.67
C ALA A 590 23.55 18.23 -1.34
N ALA A 591 23.43 16.91 -1.50
CA ALA A 591 24.36 16.06 -2.22
C ALA A 591 23.58 15.15 -3.17
N GLY A 592 24.16 14.80 -4.33
CA GLY A 592 23.44 13.93 -5.25
C GLY A 592 24.20 13.70 -6.55
N LYS A 593 23.63 12.87 -7.40
CA LYS A 593 24.23 12.47 -8.67
C LYS A 593 23.20 12.35 -9.78
N THR A 594 23.54 12.90 -10.95
CA THR A 594 22.81 12.66 -12.20
C THR A 594 23.17 11.29 -12.76
N GLY A 595 22.19 10.60 -13.32
CA GLY A 595 22.34 9.40 -14.13
C GLY A 595 21.73 9.60 -15.52
N THR A 596 22.39 9.08 -16.53
CA THR A 596 21.87 9.05 -17.91
C THR A 596 22.50 7.85 -18.60
N THR A 597 21.70 7.05 -19.29
CA THR A 597 22.21 5.96 -20.11
C THR A 597 22.82 6.51 -21.41
N ASN A 598 23.76 5.76 -21.98
CA ASN A 598 24.51 6.22 -23.19
C ASN A 598 23.61 6.58 -24.37
N ASP A 599 22.45 5.97 -24.49
CA ASP A 599 21.48 6.16 -25.56
C ASP A 599 20.26 6.98 -25.13
N ASN A 600 20.32 7.59 -23.95
CA ASN A 600 19.30 8.49 -23.40
C ASN A 600 17.91 7.82 -23.20
N SER A 601 17.88 6.53 -22.85
CA SER A 601 16.64 5.82 -22.51
C SER A 601 16.20 6.02 -21.07
N ASP A 602 17.16 6.30 -20.16
CA ASP A 602 16.92 6.51 -18.74
C ASP A 602 17.59 7.79 -18.26
N ALA A 603 16.84 8.62 -17.57
CA ALA A 603 17.30 9.82 -16.89
C ALA A 603 17.06 9.71 -15.38
N TRP A 604 18.09 9.96 -14.57
CA TRP A 604 18.06 9.81 -13.14
C TRP A 604 18.58 11.04 -12.41
N PHE A 605 18.01 11.29 -11.27
CA PHE A 605 18.66 12.03 -10.20
C PHE A 605 18.38 11.37 -8.86
N VAL A 606 19.45 11.07 -8.13
CA VAL A 606 19.37 10.54 -6.76
C VAL A 606 20.21 11.44 -5.86
N GLY A 607 19.64 11.87 -4.75
CA GLY A 607 20.34 12.78 -3.86
C GLY A 607 19.63 12.96 -2.53
N PHE A 608 20.25 13.68 -1.64
CA PHE A 608 19.78 13.88 -0.27
C PHE A 608 20.12 15.26 0.27
N THR A 609 19.35 15.65 1.27
CA THR A 609 19.58 16.76 2.19
C THR A 609 20.02 16.20 3.55
N ALA A 610 20.03 17.02 4.58
CA ALA A 610 20.29 16.55 5.95
C ALA A 610 19.19 15.59 6.50
N ARG A 611 18.02 15.53 5.86
CA ARG A 611 16.88 14.73 6.29
C ARG A 611 16.33 13.81 5.21
N VAL A 612 16.08 14.34 4.04
CA VAL A 612 15.37 13.66 2.97
C VAL A 612 16.36 13.07 1.97
N VAL A 613 16.20 11.79 1.66
CA VAL A 613 16.72 11.19 0.43
C VAL A 613 15.57 11.08 -0.57
N ALA A 614 15.84 11.42 -1.82
CA ALA A 614 14.89 11.24 -2.90
C ALA A 614 15.59 10.68 -4.15
N ALA A 615 14.89 9.82 -4.86
CA ALA A 615 15.28 9.30 -6.15
C ALA A 615 14.20 9.59 -7.18
N VAL A 616 14.59 10.04 -8.36
CA VAL A 616 13.71 10.27 -9.50
C VAL A 616 14.30 9.58 -10.71
N TRP A 617 13.47 8.79 -11.37
CA TRP A 617 13.72 8.18 -12.67
C TRP A 617 12.67 8.67 -13.66
N VAL A 618 13.13 8.94 -14.90
CA VAL A 618 12.29 9.30 -16.05
C VAL A 618 12.74 8.46 -17.23
N GLY A 619 11.80 7.84 -17.96
CA GLY A 619 12.07 7.00 -19.11
C GLY A 619 10.80 6.38 -19.69
N HIS A 620 10.95 5.55 -20.70
CA HIS A 620 9.85 4.76 -21.24
C HIS A 620 9.94 3.32 -20.78
N ASP A 621 8.79 2.61 -20.73
CA ASP A 621 8.78 1.17 -20.37
C ASP A 621 9.59 0.35 -21.38
N ASP A 622 9.46 0.68 -22.68
CA ASP A 622 10.29 0.13 -23.72
C ASP A 622 11.61 0.92 -23.82
N PRO A 623 12.75 0.33 -23.50
CA PRO A 623 14.06 0.98 -23.59
C PRO A 623 14.49 1.32 -25.03
N ALA A 624 13.81 0.81 -26.07
CA ALA A 624 14.04 1.22 -27.43
C ALA A 624 13.53 2.63 -27.73
N VAL A 625 12.52 3.10 -26.98
CA VAL A 625 11.99 4.46 -27.05
C VAL A 625 12.90 5.38 -26.23
N LYS A 626 13.50 6.37 -26.88
CA LYS A 626 14.47 7.27 -26.25
C LYS A 626 13.81 8.56 -25.77
N LEU A 627 14.35 9.11 -24.71
CA LEU A 627 14.09 10.50 -24.33
C LEU A 627 14.70 11.46 -25.37
N GLY A 628 14.25 12.71 -25.33
CA GLY A 628 14.83 13.74 -26.21
C GLY A 628 16.34 13.92 -25.93
N PRO A 629 17.12 14.40 -26.92
CA PRO A 629 18.59 14.51 -26.82
C PRO A 629 19.06 15.46 -25.69
N LYS A 630 18.17 16.31 -25.17
CA LYS A 630 18.43 17.21 -24.02
C LYS A 630 17.76 16.74 -22.75
N ASP A 631 17.00 15.65 -22.75
CA ASP A 631 16.22 15.17 -21.62
C ASP A 631 17.04 14.15 -20.80
N ASP A 632 18.24 14.55 -20.39
CA ASP A 632 19.16 13.79 -19.53
C ASP A 632 18.81 13.93 -18.04
N GLY A 633 19.59 13.32 -17.16
CA GLY A 633 19.37 13.36 -15.71
C GLY A 633 19.34 14.78 -15.12
N ALA A 634 20.09 15.72 -15.69
CA ALA A 634 20.12 17.11 -15.23
C ALA A 634 18.89 17.91 -15.67
N HIS A 635 18.26 17.54 -16.79
CA HIS A 635 17.16 18.30 -17.38
C HIS A 635 15.79 17.63 -17.20
N ALA A 636 15.71 16.29 -17.17
CA ALA A 636 14.48 15.55 -16.98
C ALA A 636 14.22 15.21 -15.50
N ALA A 637 15.22 14.64 -14.78
CA ALA A 637 15.01 14.11 -13.44
C ALA A 637 15.32 15.13 -12.31
N LEU A 638 16.40 15.90 -12.42
CA LEU A 638 16.80 16.87 -11.39
C LEU A 638 15.73 17.92 -11.07
N PRO A 639 15.02 18.54 -12.02
CA PRO A 639 13.97 19.51 -11.70
C PRO A 639 12.84 18.89 -10.86
N SER A 640 12.46 17.64 -11.15
CA SER A 640 11.46 16.90 -10.41
C SER A 640 11.95 16.57 -8.99
N TRP A 641 13.20 16.13 -8.87
CA TRP A 641 13.83 15.90 -7.56
C TRP A 641 13.84 17.18 -6.70
N MET A 642 14.18 18.31 -7.27
CA MET A 642 14.19 19.59 -6.54
C MET A 642 12.80 19.99 -6.02
N ARG A 643 11.74 19.75 -6.80
CA ARG A 643 10.36 20.03 -6.37
C ARG A 643 9.93 19.10 -5.24
N LEU A 644 10.21 17.80 -5.36
CA LEU A 644 9.89 16.83 -4.32
C LEU A 644 10.63 17.11 -3.01
N VAL A 645 11.93 17.37 -3.08
CA VAL A 645 12.72 17.70 -1.88
C VAL A 645 12.25 19.01 -1.25
N ARG A 646 11.91 20.03 -2.05
CA ARG A 646 11.37 21.28 -1.51
C ARG A 646 10.03 21.05 -0.81
N ALA A 647 9.14 20.23 -1.38
CA ALA A 647 7.87 19.89 -0.76
C ALA A 647 8.05 19.03 0.51
N ALA A 648 8.97 18.06 0.49
CA ALA A 648 9.25 17.21 1.65
C ALA A 648 9.89 17.98 2.81
N GLU A 649 10.78 18.92 2.51
CA GLU A 649 11.45 19.73 3.53
C GLU A 649 10.53 20.84 4.09
N GLY A 650 9.62 21.40 3.28
CA GLY A 650 8.74 22.49 3.69
C GLY A 650 9.53 23.66 4.27
N ASP A 651 9.04 24.23 5.37
CA ASP A 651 9.64 25.39 6.08
C ASP A 651 10.72 24.96 7.10
N ARG A 652 11.14 23.68 7.12
CA ARG A 652 12.16 23.23 8.08
C ARG A 652 13.51 23.91 7.81
N PRO A 653 14.24 24.29 8.86
CA PRO A 653 15.55 24.90 8.71
C PRO A 653 16.53 23.94 8.00
N PRO A 654 17.41 24.46 7.13
CA PRO A 654 18.39 23.63 6.45
C PRO A 654 19.45 23.11 7.43
N GLY A 655 19.74 21.80 7.34
CA GLY A 655 20.87 21.20 8.04
C GLY A 655 22.11 21.07 7.15
N PRO A 656 23.30 20.85 7.73
CA PRO A 656 24.54 20.66 6.96
C PRO A 656 24.55 19.31 6.23
N VAL A 657 25.17 19.29 5.03
CA VAL A 657 25.44 18.09 4.24
C VAL A 657 26.90 18.19 3.76
N PRO A 658 27.77 17.19 4.13
CA PRO A 658 27.49 15.92 4.85
C PRO A 658 27.36 16.20 6.34
N GLY A 659 27.17 16.87 7.12
CA GLY A 659 27.22 17.05 8.57
C GLY A 659 28.65 17.17 9.10
N PRO A 660 28.87 17.16 10.43
CA PRO A 660 30.17 17.26 10.99
C PRO A 660 31.07 16.05 10.63
N PRO A 661 32.37 16.26 10.38
CA PRO A 661 33.27 15.16 10.03
C PRO A 661 33.43 14.17 11.18
N PRO A 662 33.42 12.84 10.90
CA PRO A 662 33.77 11.84 11.91
C PRO A 662 35.24 11.91 12.31
N PRO A 663 35.62 11.33 13.48
CA PRO A 663 37.01 11.23 13.89
C PRO A 663 37.88 10.50 12.86
N GLY A 664 39.16 10.86 12.79
CA GLY A 664 40.09 10.19 11.89
C GLY A 664 40.15 10.76 10.48
N LEU A 665 39.52 11.88 10.24
CA LEU A 665 39.67 12.66 9.01
C LEU A 665 40.54 13.89 9.25
N GLU A 666 41.18 14.35 8.16
CA GLU A 666 41.95 15.59 8.08
C GLU A 666 41.67 16.34 6.79
N ARG A 667 41.88 17.66 6.78
CA ARG A 667 41.69 18.48 5.56
C ARG A 667 43.03 18.85 4.97
N ALA A 668 43.11 18.81 3.66
CA ALA A 668 44.27 19.31 2.90
C ALA A 668 43.80 20.10 1.69
N ARG A 669 44.58 21.13 1.34
CA ARG A 669 44.37 21.95 0.16
C ARG A 669 45.15 21.37 -1.01
N ILE A 670 44.45 20.90 -2.05
CA ILE A 670 45.01 20.09 -3.12
C ILE A 670 45.03 20.85 -4.43
N ASP A 671 46.11 20.73 -5.15
CA ASP A 671 46.23 21.15 -6.55
C ASP A 671 45.39 20.21 -7.44
N ARG A 672 44.58 20.79 -8.29
CA ARG A 672 43.57 20.03 -9.09
C ARG A 672 44.15 19.22 -10.23
N GLU A 673 45.34 19.54 -10.69
CA GLU A 673 45.99 18.85 -11.79
C GLU A 673 46.84 17.68 -11.32
N SER A 674 47.62 17.90 -10.29
CA SER A 674 48.58 16.92 -9.78
C SER A 674 48.04 16.04 -8.65
N GLY A 675 47.02 16.50 -7.90
CA GLY A 675 46.56 15.82 -6.69
C GLY A 675 47.49 15.98 -5.48
N LEU A 676 48.56 16.77 -5.60
CA LEU A 676 49.50 17.09 -4.53
C LEU A 676 49.01 18.27 -3.69
N LEU A 677 49.71 18.59 -2.57
CA LEU A 677 49.39 19.79 -1.80
C LEU A 677 49.52 21.03 -2.70
N ALA A 678 48.55 21.91 -2.63
CA ALA A 678 48.60 23.18 -3.35
C ALA A 678 49.70 24.09 -2.77
N ALA A 679 50.47 24.74 -3.63
CA ALA A 679 51.41 25.75 -3.18
C ALA A 679 50.70 26.92 -2.47
N PRO A 680 51.30 27.59 -1.50
CA PRO A 680 50.72 28.77 -0.87
C PRO A 680 50.28 29.82 -1.91
N GLY A 681 49.03 30.27 -1.84
CA GLY A 681 48.49 31.25 -2.79
C GLY A 681 48.06 30.69 -4.13
N ALA A 682 48.16 29.40 -4.41
CA ALA A 682 47.73 28.80 -5.64
C ALA A 682 46.22 29.01 -5.83
N GLY A 683 45.83 29.59 -6.99
CA GLY A 683 44.45 29.77 -7.39
C GLY A 683 43.82 28.44 -7.84
N GLY A 684 42.52 28.26 -7.61
CA GLY A 684 41.78 27.09 -8.10
C GLY A 684 42.01 25.77 -7.33
N ALA A 685 42.75 25.77 -6.24
CA ALA A 685 42.94 24.59 -5.39
C ALA A 685 41.64 24.14 -4.74
N LEU A 686 41.55 22.85 -4.39
CA LEU A 686 40.39 22.24 -3.72
C LEU A 686 40.72 21.94 -2.24
N ASP A 687 39.84 22.31 -1.33
CA ASP A 687 39.88 21.88 0.04
C ASP A 687 39.15 20.52 0.18
N LEU A 688 39.92 19.45 0.39
CA LEU A 688 39.39 18.08 0.44
C LEU A 688 39.61 17.42 1.79
N TRP A 689 38.76 16.49 2.17
CA TRP A 689 38.91 15.63 3.33
C TRP A 689 39.62 14.34 2.96
N PHE A 690 40.50 13.87 3.85
CA PHE A 690 41.26 12.63 3.72
C PHE A 690 41.13 11.80 5.00
N VAL A 691 41.25 10.49 4.90
CA VAL A 691 41.56 9.68 6.07
C VAL A 691 42.90 10.12 6.60
N ARG A 692 43.03 10.31 7.91
CA ARG A 692 44.27 10.81 8.53
C ARG A 692 45.50 9.99 8.12
N GLY A 693 46.53 10.65 7.66
CA GLY A 693 47.77 10.05 7.16
C GLY A 693 47.72 9.61 5.70
N THR A 694 46.59 9.87 4.96
CA THR A 694 46.52 9.58 3.54
C THR A 694 46.50 10.82 2.66
N ALA A 695 46.54 12.01 3.27
CA ALA A 695 46.72 13.25 2.51
C ALA A 695 48.12 13.27 1.86
N PRO A 696 48.29 13.86 0.64
CA PRO A 696 49.61 13.98 0.01
C PRO A 696 50.52 14.83 0.89
N VAL A 697 51.84 14.51 0.87
CA VAL A 697 52.85 15.26 1.60
C VAL A 697 53.67 16.17 0.69
N ASP A 698 53.72 15.86 -0.61
CA ASP A 698 54.43 16.63 -1.61
C ASP A 698 53.63 17.85 -2.07
N VAL A 699 54.32 18.95 -2.35
CA VAL A 699 53.75 20.22 -2.81
C VAL A 699 53.91 20.35 -4.33
N ALA A 700 52.84 20.70 -5.01
CA ALA A 700 52.86 20.92 -6.45
C ALA A 700 53.88 21.95 -6.88
N GLY A 701 54.58 21.69 -7.99
CA GLY A 701 55.61 22.59 -8.56
C GLY A 701 56.97 22.59 -7.87
N ARG A 702 57.23 21.73 -6.88
CA ARG A 702 58.60 21.55 -6.32
C ARG A 702 59.36 20.50 -7.12
N PRO A 703 60.68 20.72 -7.43
CA PRO A 703 61.52 19.69 -8.02
C PRO A 703 61.53 18.41 -7.20
N GLY A 704 61.26 17.25 -7.79
CA GLY A 704 61.17 15.96 -7.13
C GLY A 704 59.79 15.55 -6.63
N ALA A 705 58.78 16.40 -6.71
CA ALA A 705 57.39 15.99 -6.45
C ALA A 705 56.88 15.05 -7.57
N GLY A 706 56.68 13.79 -7.24
CA GLY A 706 56.41 12.68 -8.17
C GLY A 706 55.03 12.72 -8.83
N GLY A 707 54.68 13.81 -9.50
CA GLY A 707 53.41 13.93 -10.25
C GLY A 707 53.54 14.42 -11.69
N THR A 708 54.74 14.83 -12.09
CA THR A 708 54.95 15.57 -13.35
C THR A 708 55.04 14.70 -14.60
N ASP A 709 55.48 13.45 -14.51
CA ASP A 709 55.65 12.59 -15.69
C ASP A 709 54.36 12.01 -16.22
N PHE A 710 53.42 11.67 -15.34
CA PHE A 710 52.11 11.11 -15.77
C PHE A 710 51.18 12.17 -16.41
N ALA A 711 51.16 13.37 -15.84
CA ALA A 711 50.37 14.47 -16.41
C ALA A 711 50.95 14.97 -17.78
N ARG A 712 52.27 14.85 -17.98
CA ARG A 712 52.91 15.15 -19.28
C ARG A 712 52.64 14.09 -20.32
N SER A 713 52.79 12.80 -20.01
CA SER A 713 52.49 11.71 -20.90
C SER A 713 51.02 11.62 -21.28
N ALA A 714 50.10 12.04 -20.41
CA ALA A 714 48.62 12.05 -20.71
C ALA A 714 48.20 13.21 -21.62
N ARG A 715 49.05 14.23 -21.84
CA ARG A 715 48.82 15.35 -22.78
C ARG A 715 49.38 15.06 -24.18
N GLU A 716 50.28 14.07 -24.32
CA GLU A 716 50.88 13.64 -25.59
C GLU A 716 50.10 12.54 -26.33
N PHE A 717 49.04 12.02 -25.71
CA PHE A 717 48.06 11.12 -26.33
C PHE A 717 46.70 11.83 -26.46
#